data_40a9921f9b5505582e3d95f563a22c9f
#
_entry.id   40a9921f9b5505582e3d95f563a22c9f
#
_cell.length_a   1.000
_cell.length_b   1.000
_cell.length_c   1.000
_cell.angle_alpha   90.00
_cell.angle_beta   90.00
_cell.angle_gamma   90.00
#
_symmetry.space_group_name_H-M   'P 1'
#
loop_
_entity.id
_entity.type
_entity.pdbx_description
1 polymer ?
#
loop_
_entity_poly.entity_id
_entity_poly.type
_entity_poly.pdbx_seq_one_letter_code
_entity_poly.pdbx_strand_id
1 'polypeptide(L)'
;MKSFFQTLFKITAYTASALLILMAVGVGLFRLFLPRLPEYQEAIKERASEAIGMEVEFLSMNARWGLSGPELEFYEAELIRRHNQSPLIAADRVSVGISINSLVFDQEFVVDRILIRNTSIEIRQLEDGGWWVQGEVLGDLPQTLDAGRQAFGEKEFVAENVEIQFLQSGDQQPRTLDVRRALVSFDERRIAFDANIRLPGDLGRQATISATQLLGVPEERRSWDVTVEADDVLLAGWSALHPAIQDRVLSGNGDIDLSLVYADKRVNRATADADLKNISLVEGQIFDLAGRFELDTSFDGWLVAAEEFQISNEDHTWPESSLRAEASTAADGSVVVLDLRASYLNLDDSSLVLPLLPTEHREQLTNLSPTGEVRGLAATMSDLDTDTPRFDVGARFTNVGIAAADKRPGVRGFSGDLRADGSGGRIEVQSSNMLLDLPQIMDDAIDISRADGTIIWRNSNNRTTVLSDSIRIANPVFDSRMSLHLTIDDDGSSPDIDLDGSFTVNDVGSARRYIPRKIMKPKLYNWFQLALVDGSVERGTIRLNGLLNKFPFDNNEGKLLVEGTMRNLTLKYHKDWPATEQADVDIVLDNTRLYSVRNRSVSAGNQAIDASIDIPNLRKPVLSIDALITGSLETMRQFALQSPIDGFTGGNLNRLAVDGDASFHLDLTVPFANVPATTVDGLLRSNNGTLVVDGLNAPITDLIGEIAITREQITGDSLGGQ
;
A
#
# COMPACT_ATOMS: atom_id res chain seq x y z
N MET A 1 29.31 51.73 55.13
CA MET A 1 29.32 50.59 54.29
C MET A 1 30.70 49.94 54.08
N LYS A 2 31.79 50.64 53.73
CA LYS A 2 33.11 50.04 53.55
C LYS A 2 33.67 49.29 54.80
N SER A 3 33.42 49.80 55.98
CA SER A 3 33.88 49.18 57.24
C SER A 3 33.15 47.84 57.53
N PHE A 4 31.86 47.76 57.25
CA PHE A 4 31.05 46.57 57.44
C PHE A 4 31.49 45.43 56.48
N PHE A 5 31.73 45.74 55.23
CA PHE A 5 32.23 44.77 54.26
C PHE A 5 33.63 44.23 54.58
N GLN A 6 34.50 45.10 55.11
CA GLN A 6 35.84 44.68 55.55
C GLN A 6 35.78 43.74 56.78
N THR A 7 34.89 44.03 57.72
CA THR A 7 34.70 43.17 58.91
C THR A 7 34.06 41.84 58.52
N LEU A 8 33.07 41.85 57.68
CA LEU A 8 32.42 40.63 57.16
C LEU A 8 33.44 39.78 56.37
N PHE A 9 34.23 40.38 55.50
CA PHE A 9 35.29 39.67 54.76
C PHE A 9 36.35 39.05 55.69
N LYS A 10 36.75 39.74 56.73
CA LYS A 10 37.72 39.19 57.70
C LYS A 10 37.10 38.03 58.52
N ILE A 11 35.86 38.13 58.94
CA ILE A 11 35.16 37.05 59.62
C ILE A 11 35.06 35.84 58.70
N THR A 12 34.59 36.00 57.45
CA THR A 12 34.50 34.92 56.45
C THR A 12 35.89 34.30 56.18
N ALA A 13 36.94 35.11 56.05
CA ALA A 13 38.29 34.60 55.81
C ALA A 13 38.86 33.84 57.03
N TYR A 14 38.61 34.31 58.27
CA TYR A 14 39.01 33.62 59.45
C TYR A 14 38.23 32.28 59.68
N THR A 15 36.93 32.28 59.42
CA THR A 15 36.10 31.07 59.49
C THR A 15 36.52 30.07 58.41
N ALA A 16 36.76 30.48 57.18
CA ALA A 16 37.26 29.62 56.14
C ALA A 16 38.66 29.05 56.47
N SER A 17 39.56 29.90 57.01
CA SER A 17 40.87 29.45 57.45
C SER A 17 40.82 28.46 58.62
N ALA A 18 39.96 28.70 59.62
CA ALA A 18 39.72 27.76 60.73
C ALA A 18 39.15 26.44 60.26
N LEU A 19 38.24 26.47 59.30
CA LEU A 19 37.70 25.28 58.69
C LEU A 19 38.72 24.46 57.90
N LEU A 20 39.61 25.13 57.17
CA LEU A 20 40.71 24.53 56.45
C LEU A 20 41.76 23.90 57.39
N ILE A 21 42.04 24.54 58.53
CA ILE A 21 42.94 24.04 59.54
C ILE A 21 42.31 22.80 60.20
N LEU A 22 41.05 22.86 60.56
CA LEU A 22 40.30 21.78 61.17
C LEU A 22 40.20 20.56 60.24
N MET A 23 39.99 20.80 58.97
CA MET A 23 40.02 19.79 57.91
C MET A 23 41.47 19.18 57.74
N ALA A 24 42.49 20.00 57.77
CA ALA A 24 43.88 19.57 57.70
C ALA A 24 44.29 18.72 58.93
N VAL A 25 43.82 19.11 60.14
CA VAL A 25 44.02 18.35 61.33
C VAL A 25 43.23 17.01 61.32
N GLY A 26 42.00 17.01 60.84
CA GLY A 26 41.17 15.82 60.63
C GLY A 26 41.85 14.83 59.67
N VAL A 27 42.30 15.33 58.53
CA VAL A 27 43.05 14.52 57.54
C VAL A 27 44.34 13.99 58.15
N GLY A 28 45.05 14.81 58.93
CA GLY A 28 46.31 14.40 59.60
C GLY A 28 46.05 13.32 60.65
N LEU A 29 45.02 13.42 61.50
CA LEU A 29 44.66 12.42 62.47
C LEU A 29 44.18 11.12 61.77
N PHE A 30 43.37 11.23 60.74
CA PHE A 30 42.96 10.06 59.98
C PHE A 30 44.15 9.32 59.34
N ARG A 31 45.12 10.01 58.76
CA ARG A 31 46.39 9.43 58.28
C ARG A 31 47.19 8.72 59.33
N LEU A 32 47.13 9.16 60.58
CA LEU A 32 47.79 8.52 61.71
C LEU A 32 47.10 7.21 62.16
N PHE A 33 45.80 7.13 62.01
CA PHE A 33 45.00 5.93 62.28
C PHE A 33 45.01 4.88 61.18
N LEU A 34 45.19 5.32 59.91
CA LEU A 34 45.20 4.50 58.70
C LEU A 34 46.01 3.20 58.81
N PRO A 35 47.28 3.19 59.30
CA PRO A 35 48.07 1.98 59.38
C PRO A 35 47.61 0.94 60.41
N ARG A 36 46.68 1.29 61.31
CA ARG A 36 46.14 0.39 62.34
C ARG A 36 44.80 -0.27 61.93
N LEU A 37 44.18 0.16 60.84
CA LEU A 37 42.91 -0.38 60.36
C LEU A 37 42.94 -1.87 60.02
N PRO A 38 44.05 -2.44 59.50
CA PRO A 38 44.15 -3.85 59.23
C PRO A 38 44.05 -4.72 60.52
N GLU A 39 44.34 -4.15 61.69
CA GLU A 39 44.17 -4.86 62.98
C GLU A 39 42.70 -5.11 63.36
N TYR A 40 41.75 -4.42 62.71
CA TYR A 40 40.32 -4.50 62.97
C TYR A 40 39.54 -5.24 61.87
N GLN A 41 40.17 -5.92 60.92
CA GLN A 41 39.57 -6.58 59.78
C GLN A 41 38.43 -7.51 60.17
N GLU A 42 38.62 -8.38 61.14
CA GLU A 42 37.62 -9.37 61.60
C GLU A 42 36.40 -8.69 62.23
N ALA A 43 36.59 -7.64 63.02
CA ALA A 43 35.49 -6.88 63.60
C ALA A 43 34.69 -6.13 62.57
N ILE A 44 35.32 -5.67 61.47
CA ILE A 44 34.64 -5.01 60.35
C ILE A 44 33.87 -6.02 59.51
N LYS A 45 34.44 -7.20 59.23
CA LYS A 45 33.73 -8.30 58.53
C LYS A 45 32.48 -8.71 59.31
N GLU A 46 32.59 -8.93 60.63
CA GLU A 46 31.46 -9.34 61.45
C GLU A 46 30.33 -8.31 61.46
N ARG A 47 30.65 -7.01 61.65
CA ARG A 47 29.68 -5.92 61.64
C ARG A 47 29.07 -5.68 60.27
N ALA A 48 29.85 -5.73 59.21
CA ALA A 48 29.37 -5.63 57.83
C ALA A 48 28.40 -6.80 57.51
N SER A 49 28.81 -8.01 57.92
CA SER A 49 27.98 -9.21 57.75
C SER A 49 26.67 -9.16 58.51
N GLU A 50 26.67 -8.54 59.70
CA GLU A 50 25.45 -8.31 60.48
C GLU A 50 24.53 -7.27 59.85
N ALA A 51 25.14 -6.14 59.37
CA ALA A 51 24.38 -5.04 58.77
C ALA A 51 23.77 -5.38 57.42
N ILE A 52 24.43 -6.23 56.61
CA ILE A 52 23.98 -6.64 55.29
C ILE A 52 23.14 -7.93 55.35
N GLY A 53 23.23 -8.72 56.42
CA GLY A 53 22.56 -10.01 56.57
C GLY A 53 23.23 -11.15 55.78
N MET A 54 24.35 -10.90 55.12
CA MET A 54 25.18 -11.86 54.39
C MET A 54 26.59 -11.90 54.94
N GLU A 55 27.35 -12.92 54.62
CA GLU A 55 28.75 -13.04 55.05
C GLU A 55 29.63 -12.18 54.10
N VAL A 56 30.42 -11.25 54.68
CA VAL A 56 31.33 -10.36 53.93
C VAL A 56 32.74 -10.85 54.15
N GLU A 57 33.38 -11.31 53.11
CA GLU A 57 34.77 -11.71 53.06
C GLU A 57 35.63 -10.78 52.19
N PHE A 58 36.90 -10.55 52.53
CA PHE A 58 37.86 -9.84 51.72
C PHE A 58 39.28 -10.25 52.08
N LEU A 59 40.19 -10.21 51.11
CA LEU A 59 41.58 -10.60 51.34
C LEU A 59 42.37 -9.54 52.13
N SER A 60 42.19 -8.26 51.81
CA SER A 60 42.83 -7.15 52.47
C SER A 60 42.02 -5.89 52.41
N MET A 61 42.30 -4.95 53.30
CA MET A 61 41.70 -3.61 53.30
C MET A 61 42.73 -2.51 53.38
N ASN A 62 42.38 -1.38 52.80
CA ASN A 62 43.16 -0.14 52.88
C ASN A 62 42.22 1.01 53.18
N ALA A 63 42.72 2.12 53.68
CA ALA A 63 41.95 3.32 53.84
C ALA A 63 42.69 4.51 53.24
N ARG A 64 41.97 5.33 52.50
CA ARG A 64 42.50 6.54 51.88
C ARG A 64 41.59 7.74 52.08
N TRP A 65 42.10 8.90 51.84
CA TRP A 65 41.29 10.12 51.79
C TRP A 65 41.00 10.45 50.32
N GLY A 66 39.74 10.25 49.91
CA GLY A 66 39.24 10.61 48.58
C GLY A 66 38.90 12.08 48.50
N LEU A 67 38.38 12.48 47.31
CA LEU A 67 37.90 13.86 47.07
C LEU A 67 36.70 14.24 47.94
N SER A 68 35.82 13.27 48.22
CA SER A 68 34.57 13.44 49.00
C SER A 68 34.73 13.10 50.48
N GLY A 69 35.87 12.56 50.93
CA GLY A 69 36.10 12.19 52.29
C GLY A 69 36.90 10.91 52.49
N PRO A 70 36.86 10.33 53.70
CA PRO A 70 37.48 9.04 53.97
C PRO A 70 36.86 7.92 53.17
N GLU A 71 37.68 7.07 52.58
CA GLU A 71 37.26 5.89 51.82
C GLU A 71 37.97 4.65 52.39
N LEU A 72 37.21 3.57 52.58
CA LEU A 72 37.71 2.24 52.85
C LEU A 72 37.71 1.42 51.56
N GLU A 73 38.82 0.86 51.21
CA GLU A 73 38.99 -0.03 50.05
C GLU A 73 39.19 -1.47 50.51
N PHE A 74 38.39 -2.37 49.96
CA PHE A 74 38.46 -3.81 50.20
C PHE A 74 38.89 -4.47 48.90
N TYR A 75 39.88 -5.36 48.97
CA TYR A 75 40.41 -6.07 47.83
C TYR A 75 39.97 -7.53 47.86
N GLU A 76 39.62 -8.09 46.69
CA GLU A 76 39.08 -9.42 46.52
C GLU A 76 37.92 -9.64 47.53
N ALA A 77 36.94 -8.75 47.40
CA ALA A 77 35.78 -8.72 48.27
C ALA A 77 34.67 -9.64 47.74
N GLU A 78 34.11 -10.48 48.62
CA GLU A 78 33.03 -11.39 48.30
C GLU A 78 31.85 -11.17 49.25
N LEU A 79 30.66 -11.19 48.70
CA LEU A 79 29.40 -11.22 49.43
C LEU A 79 28.84 -12.64 49.36
N ILE A 80 28.86 -13.39 50.44
CA ILE A 80 28.54 -14.81 50.48
C ILE A 80 27.20 -15.05 51.17
N ARG A 81 26.37 -15.88 50.59
CA ARG A 81 25.08 -16.26 51.19
C ARG A 81 25.27 -17.23 52.34
N ARG A 82 24.65 -16.95 53.49
CA ARG A 82 24.75 -17.78 54.68
C ARG A 82 24.13 -19.17 54.51
N HIS A 83 23.14 -19.33 53.65
CA HIS A 83 22.38 -20.59 53.53
C HIS A 83 23.05 -21.62 52.61
N ASN A 84 23.82 -21.22 51.63
CA ASN A 84 24.44 -22.13 50.66
C ASN A 84 25.95 -21.89 50.42
N GLN A 85 26.56 -20.97 51.17
CA GLN A 85 27.96 -20.63 51.07
C GLN A 85 28.42 -20.28 49.63
N SER A 86 27.53 -19.80 48.77
CA SER A 86 27.89 -19.36 47.42
C SER A 86 28.04 -17.84 47.36
N PRO A 87 29.03 -17.32 46.63
CA PRO A 87 29.17 -15.89 46.45
C PRO A 87 28.00 -15.33 45.63
N LEU A 88 27.37 -14.28 46.15
CA LEU A 88 26.39 -13.48 45.39
C LEU A 88 27.10 -12.46 44.48
N ILE A 89 28.13 -11.81 45.01
CA ILE A 89 28.94 -10.87 44.29
C ILE A 89 30.41 -11.12 44.69
N ALA A 90 31.28 -11.26 43.70
CA ALA A 90 32.71 -11.24 43.87
C ALA A 90 33.30 -10.07 43.07
N ALA A 91 34.12 -9.25 43.70
CA ALA A 91 34.66 -8.06 43.05
C ALA A 91 36.14 -7.87 43.44
N ASP A 92 36.99 -7.50 42.47
CA ASP A 92 38.38 -7.25 42.74
C ASP A 92 38.57 -6.12 43.75
N ARG A 93 37.68 -5.14 43.74
CA ARG A 93 37.74 -4.01 44.65
C ARG A 93 36.35 -3.46 44.96
N VAL A 94 36.10 -3.27 46.26
CA VAL A 94 34.95 -2.53 46.79
C VAL A 94 35.46 -1.34 47.57
N SER A 95 34.99 -0.13 47.25
CA SER A 95 35.34 1.10 48.01
C SER A 95 34.05 1.63 48.67
N VAL A 96 34.17 1.97 49.96
CA VAL A 96 33.09 2.49 50.79
C VAL A 96 33.43 3.90 51.20
N GLY A 97 32.70 4.90 50.73
CA GLY A 97 32.82 6.30 51.11
C GLY A 97 32.07 6.60 52.38
N ILE A 98 32.64 7.44 53.23
CA ILE A 98 32.07 7.85 54.50
C ILE A 98 31.69 9.31 54.45
N SER A 99 30.46 9.64 54.82
CA SER A 99 29.94 11.01 54.88
C SER A 99 30.71 11.86 55.88
N ILE A 100 31.45 12.88 55.40
CA ILE A 100 32.14 13.84 56.26
C ILE A 100 31.13 14.64 57.11
N ASN A 101 29.99 15.01 56.53
CA ASN A 101 28.94 15.76 57.22
C ASN A 101 28.44 14.99 58.43
N SER A 102 27.99 13.76 58.25
CA SER A 102 27.50 12.94 59.35
C SER A 102 28.55 12.63 60.36
N LEU A 103 29.81 12.39 59.93
CA LEU A 103 30.93 12.13 60.83
C LEU A 103 31.26 13.36 61.71
N VAL A 104 31.21 14.57 61.17
CA VAL A 104 31.66 15.79 61.86
C VAL A 104 30.51 16.45 62.66
N PHE A 105 29.31 16.50 62.10
CA PHE A 105 28.19 17.22 62.70
C PHE A 105 27.27 16.33 63.50
N ASP A 106 27.02 15.10 63.04
CA ASP A 106 26.09 14.15 63.69
C ASP A 106 26.84 13.15 64.57
N GLN A 107 28.19 13.06 64.48
CA GLN A 107 29.02 12.08 65.14
C GLN A 107 28.63 10.63 64.81
N GLU A 108 28.04 10.42 63.66
CA GLU A 108 27.61 9.12 63.14
C GLU A 108 28.46 8.68 61.95
N PHE A 109 28.74 7.36 61.92
CA PHE A 109 29.46 6.74 60.82
C PHE A 109 28.43 6.32 59.76
N VAL A 110 28.20 7.21 58.75
CA VAL A 110 27.26 7.00 57.66
C VAL A 110 28.01 6.71 56.39
N VAL A 111 27.72 5.60 55.73
CA VAL A 111 28.17 5.28 54.37
C VAL A 111 27.32 6.06 53.39
N ASP A 112 27.93 6.86 52.53
CA ASP A 112 27.24 7.64 51.53
C ASP A 112 27.43 7.09 50.11
N ARG A 113 28.54 6.34 49.88
CA ARG A 113 28.84 5.79 48.58
C ARG A 113 29.43 4.39 48.68
N ILE A 114 29.00 3.48 47.80
CA ILE A 114 29.62 2.17 47.61
C ILE A 114 30.05 2.07 46.14
N LEU A 115 31.33 1.78 45.89
CA LEU A 115 31.86 1.63 44.55
C LEU A 115 32.43 0.21 44.40
N ILE A 116 31.86 -0.55 43.46
CA ILE A 116 32.26 -1.92 43.11
C ILE A 116 32.97 -1.90 41.80
N ARG A 117 34.16 -2.55 41.72
CA ARG A 117 34.97 -2.60 40.48
C ARG A 117 35.30 -4.03 40.11
N ASN A 118 35.31 -4.27 38.79
CA ASN A 118 35.71 -5.53 38.17
C ASN A 118 34.95 -6.72 38.80
N THR A 119 33.65 -6.78 38.59
CA THR A 119 32.80 -7.87 39.01
C THR A 119 32.11 -8.52 37.82
N SER A 120 31.71 -9.76 37.96
CA SER A 120 30.86 -10.43 36.99
C SER A 120 29.51 -10.82 37.59
N ILE A 121 28.47 -10.65 36.79
CA ILE A 121 27.07 -10.97 37.18
C ILE A 121 26.51 -11.91 36.12
N GLU A 122 25.96 -13.05 36.59
CA GLU A 122 25.29 -14.00 35.72
C GLU A 122 23.77 -13.79 35.77
N ILE A 123 23.15 -13.61 34.61
CA ILE A 123 21.71 -13.44 34.45
C ILE A 123 21.19 -14.50 33.48
N ARG A 124 20.15 -15.24 33.87
CA ARG A 124 19.50 -16.24 33.01
C ARG A 124 18.01 -16.00 32.95
N GLN A 125 17.45 -16.14 31.76
CA GLN A 125 16.02 -16.20 31.57
C GLN A 125 15.53 -17.64 31.82
N LEU A 126 14.50 -17.81 32.65
CA LEU A 126 13.88 -19.10 32.91
C LEU A 126 12.84 -19.43 31.83
N GLU A 127 12.46 -20.71 31.70
CA GLU A 127 11.47 -21.17 30.70
C GLU A 127 10.07 -20.56 30.90
N ASP A 128 9.75 -20.17 32.13
CA ASP A 128 8.49 -19.50 32.49
C ASP A 128 8.50 -17.98 32.26
N GLY A 129 9.60 -17.44 31.66
CA GLY A 129 9.80 -16.02 31.45
C GLY A 129 10.35 -15.25 32.64
N GLY A 130 10.55 -15.88 33.78
CA GLY A 130 11.19 -15.30 34.97
C GLY A 130 12.69 -15.09 34.76
N TRP A 131 13.31 -14.32 35.64
CA TRP A 131 14.72 -14.03 35.62
C TRP A 131 15.44 -14.63 36.81
N TRP A 132 16.59 -15.21 36.56
CA TRP A 132 17.49 -15.73 37.57
C TRP A 132 18.80 -14.89 37.57
N VAL A 133 19.20 -14.36 38.70
CA VAL A 133 20.38 -13.54 38.85
C VAL A 133 21.26 -14.10 39.98
N GLN A 134 22.47 -14.48 39.64
CA GLN A 134 23.47 -14.97 40.60
C GLN A 134 22.93 -16.05 41.58
N GLY A 135 22.09 -16.99 41.15
CA GLY A 135 21.58 -18.07 41.95
C GLY A 135 20.21 -17.81 42.59
N GLU A 136 19.60 -16.66 42.37
CA GLU A 136 18.28 -16.31 42.92
C GLU A 136 17.29 -15.99 41.79
N VAL A 137 16.06 -16.38 41.94
CA VAL A 137 14.98 -15.96 41.05
C VAL A 137 14.64 -14.52 41.39
N LEU A 138 14.81 -13.63 40.43
CA LEU A 138 14.49 -12.23 40.60
C LEU A 138 12.97 -12.06 40.63
N GLY A 139 12.45 -11.59 41.77
CA GLY A 139 11.08 -11.12 41.89
C GLY A 139 10.84 -9.85 41.04
N ASP A 140 9.71 -9.19 41.26
CA ASP A 140 9.44 -7.90 40.60
C ASP A 140 10.58 -6.89 40.89
N LEU A 141 11.23 -6.42 39.84
CA LEU A 141 12.34 -5.42 39.92
C LEU A 141 11.99 -4.23 40.84
N PRO A 142 10.78 -3.64 40.79
CA PRO A 142 10.37 -2.56 41.69
C PRO A 142 10.43 -2.93 43.18
N GLN A 143 9.99 -4.13 43.53
CA GLN A 143 10.03 -4.60 44.94
C GLN A 143 11.45 -4.82 45.43
N THR A 144 12.34 -5.30 44.56
CA THR A 144 13.76 -5.48 44.86
C THR A 144 14.46 -4.16 45.13
N LEU A 145 14.15 -3.11 44.35
CA LEU A 145 14.71 -1.77 44.55
C LEU A 145 14.16 -1.06 45.79
N ASP A 146 12.87 -1.24 46.12
CA ASP A 146 12.29 -0.75 47.36
C ASP A 146 12.91 -1.43 48.60
N ALA A 147 13.16 -2.72 48.52
CA ALA A 147 13.88 -3.46 49.59
C ALA A 147 15.33 -2.95 49.70
N GLY A 148 16.02 -2.69 48.62
CA GLY A 148 17.34 -2.09 48.59
C GLY A 148 17.36 -0.72 49.29
N ARG A 149 16.39 0.16 48.98
CA ARG A 149 16.24 1.46 49.66
C ARG A 149 16.04 1.34 51.17
N GLN A 150 15.19 0.43 51.60
CA GLN A 150 14.97 0.21 53.02
C GLN A 150 16.21 -0.31 53.76
N ALA A 151 17.01 -1.14 53.07
CA ALA A 151 18.21 -1.70 53.66
C ALA A 151 19.40 -0.72 53.67
N PHE A 152 19.51 0.17 52.67
CA PHE A 152 20.71 0.96 52.46
C PHE A 152 20.53 2.48 52.66
N GLY A 153 19.28 2.99 52.74
CA GLY A 153 19.02 4.42 52.95
C GLY A 153 19.46 5.34 51.75
N GLU A 154 19.77 6.60 52.06
CA GLU A 154 20.24 7.58 51.04
C GLU A 154 21.71 7.35 50.70
N LYS A 155 22.00 6.57 49.64
CA LYS A 155 23.35 6.19 49.22
C LYS A 155 23.46 6.14 47.71
N GLU A 156 24.69 6.32 47.23
CA GLU A 156 25.06 6.06 45.86
C GLU A 156 25.77 4.72 45.70
N PHE A 157 25.28 3.90 44.81
CA PHE A 157 25.94 2.66 44.38
C PHE A 157 26.51 2.87 42.99
N VAL A 158 27.81 2.73 42.88
CA VAL A 158 28.55 2.83 41.61
C VAL A 158 29.16 1.48 41.29
N ALA A 159 28.96 1.00 40.11
CA ALA A 159 29.62 -0.19 39.60
C ALA A 159 30.44 0.21 38.37
N GLU A 160 31.73 -0.17 38.33
CA GLU A 160 32.65 0.11 37.21
C GLU A 160 33.26 -1.18 36.69
N ASN A 161 33.29 -1.35 35.36
CA ASN A 161 33.82 -2.53 34.68
C ASN A 161 33.12 -3.82 35.17
N VAL A 162 31.80 -3.88 34.99
CA VAL A 162 30.98 -5.06 35.33
C VAL A 162 30.72 -5.87 34.07
N GLU A 163 31.10 -7.13 34.10
CA GLU A 163 30.75 -8.10 33.05
C GLU A 163 29.40 -8.78 33.39
N ILE A 164 28.39 -8.56 32.59
CA ILE A 164 27.10 -9.25 32.72
C ILE A 164 27.06 -10.39 31.70
N GLN A 165 27.03 -11.62 32.19
CA GLN A 165 26.83 -12.81 31.38
C GLN A 165 25.34 -13.12 31.31
N PHE A 166 24.75 -12.88 30.14
CA PHE A 166 23.33 -13.03 29.92
C PHE A 166 23.03 -14.29 29.09
N LEU A 167 22.19 -15.17 29.61
CA LEU A 167 21.73 -16.38 28.93
C LEU A 167 20.20 -16.35 28.78
N GLN A 168 19.74 -16.25 27.54
CA GLN A 168 18.31 -16.35 27.21
C GLN A 168 17.86 -17.81 27.17
N SER A 169 16.58 -18.07 27.50
CA SER A 169 15.99 -19.40 27.36
C SER A 169 16.10 -19.90 25.93
N GLY A 170 16.76 -21.04 25.73
CA GLY A 170 17.05 -21.63 24.41
C GLY A 170 18.44 -21.34 23.85
N ASP A 171 19.18 -20.37 24.38
CA ASP A 171 20.56 -20.10 23.95
C ASP A 171 21.55 -21.15 24.50
N GLN A 172 22.52 -21.52 23.68
CA GLN A 172 23.59 -22.48 24.07
C GLN A 172 24.80 -21.79 24.72
N GLN A 173 24.98 -20.52 24.50
CA GLN A 173 26.12 -19.74 25.02
C GLN A 173 25.65 -18.40 25.57
N PRO A 174 26.20 -17.94 26.73
CA PRO A 174 25.87 -16.64 27.25
C PRO A 174 26.44 -15.53 26.38
N ARG A 175 25.68 -14.43 26.24
CA ARG A 175 26.16 -13.16 25.71
C ARG A 175 26.79 -12.35 26.83
N THR A 176 27.86 -11.62 26.53
CA THR A 176 28.54 -10.76 27.50
C THR A 176 28.22 -9.29 27.20
N LEU A 177 27.67 -8.60 28.22
CA LEU A 177 27.47 -7.15 28.25
C LEU A 177 28.51 -6.53 29.16
N ASP A 178 29.30 -5.60 28.65
CA ASP A 178 30.30 -4.89 29.44
C ASP A 178 29.72 -3.56 29.95
N VAL A 179 29.35 -3.50 31.21
CA VAL A 179 28.89 -2.28 31.86
C VAL A 179 30.14 -1.49 32.31
N ARG A 180 30.45 -0.44 31.57
CA ARG A 180 31.59 0.43 31.91
C ARG A 180 31.38 1.15 33.23
N ARG A 181 30.19 1.65 33.44
CA ARG A 181 29.74 2.31 34.65
C ARG A 181 28.24 2.17 34.80
N ALA A 182 27.79 1.84 35.99
CA ALA A 182 26.41 1.96 36.43
C ALA A 182 26.38 2.75 37.74
N LEU A 183 25.35 3.59 37.89
CA LEU A 183 25.07 4.38 39.09
C LEU A 183 23.64 4.15 39.50
N VAL A 184 23.41 3.77 40.73
CA VAL A 184 22.09 3.77 41.37
C VAL A 184 22.13 4.76 42.52
N SER A 185 21.24 5.74 42.50
CA SER A 185 21.12 6.71 43.61
C SER A 185 19.73 6.68 44.22
N PHE A 186 19.71 6.69 45.52
CA PHE A 186 18.48 6.73 46.33
C PHE A 186 18.46 8.04 47.10
N ASP A 187 17.40 8.82 46.94
CA ASP A 187 17.13 10.01 47.73
C ASP A 187 15.69 9.95 48.33
N GLU A 188 15.31 10.93 49.16
CA GLU A 188 13.96 10.98 49.77
C GLU A 188 12.82 11.02 48.74
N ARG A 189 13.07 11.46 47.52
CA ARG A 189 12.06 11.78 46.55
C ARG A 189 12.11 10.90 45.28
N ARG A 190 13.27 10.29 45.01
CA ARG A 190 13.46 9.54 43.74
C ARG A 190 14.48 8.41 43.89
N ILE A 191 14.32 7.42 43.02
CA ILE A 191 15.34 6.44 42.68
C ILE A 191 15.80 6.78 41.27
N ALA A 192 17.10 6.86 41.05
CA ALA A 192 17.66 7.06 39.70
C ALA A 192 18.70 5.97 39.41
N PHE A 193 18.70 5.52 38.19
CA PHE A 193 19.63 4.54 37.64
C PHE A 193 20.21 5.10 36.34
N ASP A 194 21.54 5.07 36.21
CA ASP A 194 22.25 5.46 35.00
C ASP A 194 23.29 4.38 34.68
N ALA A 195 23.37 3.92 33.43
CA ALA A 195 24.34 2.93 33.01
C ALA A 195 24.88 3.23 31.60
N ASN A 196 26.19 3.03 31.45
CA ASN A 196 26.85 3.04 30.14
C ASN A 196 27.36 1.63 29.84
N ILE A 197 26.85 1.06 28.77
CA ILE A 197 27.00 -0.35 28.42
C ILE A 197 27.67 -0.48 27.06
N ARG A 198 28.69 -1.32 26.94
CA ARG A 198 29.16 -1.82 25.66
C ARG A 198 28.35 -3.06 25.31
N LEU A 199 27.70 -3.02 24.17
CA LEU A 199 26.89 -4.14 23.69
C LEU A 199 27.75 -5.29 23.13
N PRO A 200 27.26 -6.54 23.14
CA PRO A 200 27.82 -7.64 22.36
C PRO A 200 27.88 -7.28 20.87
N GLY A 201 28.85 -7.85 20.16
CA GLY A 201 29.10 -7.51 18.77
C GLY A 201 27.96 -7.87 17.80
N ASP A 202 27.02 -8.70 18.23
CA ASP A 202 25.79 -9.05 17.48
C ASP A 202 24.61 -8.11 17.77
N LEU A 203 24.67 -7.28 18.82
CA LEU A 203 23.61 -6.36 19.21
C LEU A 203 23.90 -4.89 18.87
N GLY A 204 25.18 -4.52 18.73
CA GLY A 204 25.55 -3.14 18.44
C GLY A 204 26.86 -2.71 19.11
N ARG A 205 27.04 -1.39 19.22
CA ARG A 205 28.28 -0.82 19.77
C ARG A 205 28.18 -0.47 21.24
N GLN A 206 27.25 0.39 21.60
CA GLN A 206 27.04 0.86 22.98
C GLN A 206 25.63 1.33 23.23
N ALA A 207 25.22 1.33 24.50
CA ALA A 207 23.97 1.91 24.94
C ALA A 207 24.19 2.69 26.25
N THR A 208 23.48 3.81 26.40
CA THR A 208 23.33 4.54 27.66
C THR A 208 21.87 4.41 28.11
N ILE A 209 21.68 3.99 29.36
CA ILE A 209 20.36 3.81 29.95
C ILE A 209 20.26 4.74 31.14
N SER A 210 19.20 5.54 31.22
CA SER A 210 18.83 6.31 32.40
C SER A 210 17.41 5.98 32.80
N ALA A 211 17.15 5.72 34.06
CA ALA A 211 15.82 5.43 34.58
C ALA A 211 15.56 6.18 35.89
N THR A 212 14.38 6.75 36.04
CA THR A 212 14.01 7.53 37.23
C THR A 212 12.60 7.16 37.70
N GLN A 213 12.45 6.95 39.01
CA GLN A 213 11.16 6.75 39.67
C GLN A 213 10.97 7.79 40.76
N LEU A 214 9.81 8.48 40.77
CA LEU A 214 9.43 9.41 41.83
C LEU A 214 8.76 8.66 43.00
N LEU A 215 9.21 8.92 44.23
CA LEU A 215 8.76 8.25 45.45
C LEU A 215 7.68 8.99 46.23
N GLY A 216 7.49 10.29 45.99
CA GLY A 216 6.49 11.13 46.69
C GLY A 216 5.05 10.93 46.27
N VAL A 217 4.76 9.93 45.42
CA VAL A 217 3.43 9.65 44.83
C VAL A 217 2.87 8.34 45.36
N PRO A 218 1.51 8.16 45.44
CA PRO A 218 0.89 6.88 45.81
C PRO A 218 1.44 5.73 44.95
N GLU A 219 1.54 4.54 45.51
CA GLU A 219 2.13 3.37 44.87
C GLU A 219 1.46 3.05 43.52
N GLU A 220 0.14 3.20 43.44
CA GLU A 220 -0.70 3.03 42.24
C GLU A 220 -0.39 4.02 41.12
N ARG A 221 0.40 5.07 41.36
CA ARG A 221 0.79 6.10 40.42
C ARG A 221 2.30 6.16 40.17
N ARG A 222 3.05 5.21 40.70
CA ARG A 222 4.49 5.14 40.49
C ARG A 222 4.77 4.65 39.09
N SER A 223 5.61 5.37 38.39
CA SER A 223 6.13 5.01 37.07
C SER A 223 7.65 5.14 37.05
N TRP A 224 8.26 4.37 36.17
CA TRP A 224 9.64 4.57 35.76
C TRP A 224 9.65 5.36 34.46
N ASP A 225 10.36 6.45 34.46
CA ASP A 225 10.73 7.18 33.24
C ASP A 225 12.10 6.63 32.82
N VAL A 226 12.17 5.99 31.67
CA VAL A 226 13.40 5.33 31.16
C VAL A 226 13.77 5.94 29.83
N THR A 227 15.05 6.30 29.67
CA THR A 227 15.65 6.70 28.41
C THR A 227 16.76 5.75 28.04
N VAL A 228 16.84 5.40 26.76
CA VAL A 228 17.90 4.54 26.20
C VAL A 228 18.42 5.22 24.92
N GLU A 229 19.69 5.57 24.94
CA GLU A 229 20.42 6.04 23.74
C GLU A 229 21.31 4.88 23.29
N ALA A 230 21.09 4.36 22.09
CA ALA A 230 21.81 3.21 21.57
C ALA A 230 22.41 3.50 20.20
N ASP A 231 23.73 3.37 20.13
CA ASP A 231 24.52 3.64 18.93
C ASP A 231 24.83 2.35 18.17
N ASP A 232 24.69 2.41 16.86
CA ASP A 232 25.05 1.34 15.92
C ASP A 232 24.39 0.00 16.29
N VAL A 233 23.11 0.07 16.58
CA VAL A 233 22.26 -1.10 16.91
C VAL A 233 22.22 -2.05 15.72
N LEU A 234 22.39 -3.35 15.94
CA LEU A 234 22.30 -4.38 14.91
C LEU A 234 20.94 -5.10 15.01
N LEU A 235 20.01 -4.76 14.12
CA LEU A 235 18.60 -5.21 14.20
C LEU A 235 18.44 -6.73 14.17
N ALA A 236 19.26 -7.44 13.41
CA ALA A 236 19.19 -8.91 13.33
C ALA A 236 19.41 -9.58 14.69
N GLY A 237 20.39 -9.08 15.47
CA GLY A 237 20.67 -9.60 16.82
C GLY A 237 19.51 -9.35 17.79
N TRP A 238 18.91 -8.14 17.74
CA TRP A 238 17.77 -7.80 18.57
C TRP A 238 16.50 -8.55 18.16
N SER A 239 16.28 -8.76 16.86
CA SER A 239 15.12 -9.55 16.39
C SER A 239 15.19 -11.00 16.89
N ALA A 240 16.37 -11.58 16.98
CA ALA A 240 16.57 -12.93 17.51
C ALA A 240 16.17 -13.07 19.01
N LEU A 241 16.12 -11.95 19.74
CA LEU A 241 15.74 -11.95 21.16
C LEU A 241 14.22 -11.93 21.39
N HIS A 242 13.41 -11.63 20.36
CA HIS A 242 11.97 -11.48 20.51
C HIS A 242 11.18 -12.47 19.63
N PRO A 243 10.42 -13.42 20.22
CA PRO A 243 9.75 -14.50 19.46
C PRO A 243 8.84 -14.04 18.32
N ALA A 244 8.21 -12.86 18.45
CA ALA A 244 7.27 -12.36 17.45
C ALA A 244 7.94 -11.87 16.15
N ILE A 245 9.23 -11.46 16.21
CA ILE A 245 10.00 -10.92 15.09
C ILE A 245 11.26 -11.72 14.79
N GLN A 246 11.48 -12.80 15.55
CA GLN A 246 12.58 -13.72 15.33
C GLN A 246 12.59 -14.20 13.87
N ASP A 247 13.76 -14.22 13.25
CA ASP A 247 13.99 -14.63 11.86
C ASP A 247 13.24 -13.78 10.79
N ARG A 248 12.62 -12.66 11.18
CA ARG A 248 11.95 -11.76 10.23
C ARG A 248 12.81 -10.61 9.76
N VAL A 249 13.75 -10.17 10.58
CA VAL A 249 14.71 -9.11 10.26
C VAL A 249 16.09 -9.74 10.05
N LEU A 250 16.60 -9.70 8.82
CA LEU A 250 17.85 -10.35 8.43
C LEU A 250 19.07 -9.44 8.62
N SER A 251 18.89 -8.13 8.45
CA SER A 251 19.94 -7.13 8.65
C SER A 251 19.34 -5.78 8.97
N GLY A 252 20.20 -4.84 9.26
CA GLY A 252 19.92 -3.44 9.54
C GLY A 252 20.77 -2.96 10.69
N ASN A 253 21.21 -1.70 10.62
CA ASN A 253 21.96 -1.06 11.68
C ASN A 253 21.62 0.42 11.76
N GLY A 254 21.88 1.05 12.90
CA GLY A 254 21.70 2.48 13.09
C GLY A 254 21.56 2.88 14.54
N ASP A 255 21.11 4.11 14.75
CA ASP A 255 21.00 4.72 16.07
C ASP A 255 19.52 4.80 16.50
N ILE A 256 19.26 4.59 17.77
CA ILE A 256 17.93 4.62 18.38
C ILE A 256 17.99 5.38 19.70
N ASP A 257 17.16 6.43 19.81
CA ASP A 257 16.89 7.14 21.05
C ASP A 257 15.46 6.81 21.53
N LEU A 258 15.38 6.03 22.60
CA LEU A 258 14.12 5.54 23.14
C LEU A 258 13.80 6.20 24.49
N SER A 259 12.60 6.71 24.65
CA SER A 259 12.05 7.14 25.94
C SER A 259 10.77 6.38 26.23
N LEU A 260 10.65 5.80 27.42
CA LEU A 260 9.46 5.05 27.80
C LEU A 260 9.03 5.31 29.25
N VAL A 261 7.73 5.18 29.47
CA VAL A 261 7.10 5.20 30.79
C VAL A 261 6.59 3.80 31.10
N TYR A 262 7.16 3.20 32.14
CA TYR A 262 6.79 1.86 32.61
C TYR A 262 6.02 1.95 33.93
N ALA A 263 4.79 1.49 33.97
CA ALA A 263 3.95 1.43 35.17
C ALA A 263 3.00 0.22 35.08
N ASP A 264 2.54 -0.27 36.20
CA ASP A 264 1.61 -1.42 36.28
C ASP A 264 2.08 -2.66 35.51
N LYS A 265 3.40 -2.92 35.52
CA LYS A 265 4.06 -4.04 34.84
C LYS A 265 3.96 -4.00 33.30
N ARG A 266 3.69 -2.84 32.71
CA ARG A 266 3.62 -2.65 31.26
C ARG A 266 4.24 -1.31 30.84
N VAL A 267 4.58 -1.22 29.58
CA VAL A 267 4.94 0.04 28.94
C VAL A 267 3.67 0.80 28.62
N ASN A 268 3.46 1.95 29.27
CA ASN A 268 2.28 2.79 29.07
C ASN A 268 2.48 3.77 27.93
N ARG A 269 3.70 4.28 27.76
CA ARG A 269 4.08 5.14 26.64
C ARG A 269 5.51 4.85 26.24
N ALA A 270 5.78 4.87 24.95
CA ALA A 270 7.12 4.84 24.42
C ALA A 270 7.23 5.80 23.22
N THR A 271 8.34 6.50 23.13
CA THR A 271 8.72 7.28 21.93
C THR A 271 10.13 6.88 21.53
N ALA A 272 10.34 6.68 20.23
CA ALA A 272 11.65 6.33 19.69
C ALA A 272 11.96 7.22 18.49
N ASP A 273 13.11 7.90 18.54
CA ASP A 273 13.72 8.50 17.35
C ASP A 273 14.72 7.48 16.80
N ALA A 274 14.60 7.11 15.52
CA ALA A 274 15.41 6.08 14.90
C ALA A 274 15.97 6.55 13.54
N ASP A 275 17.23 6.24 13.28
CA ASP A 275 17.90 6.37 11.98
C ASP A 275 18.56 5.03 11.63
N LEU A 276 17.87 4.22 10.86
CA LEU A 276 18.20 2.83 10.58
C LEU A 276 18.51 2.66 9.10
N LYS A 277 19.62 1.97 8.80
CA LYS A 277 20.15 1.76 7.46
C LYS A 277 20.20 0.28 7.11
N ASN A 278 20.09 -0.02 5.82
CA ASN A 278 20.24 -1.36 5.25
C ASN A 278 19.32 -2.40 5.92
N ILE A 279 18.11 -2.01 6.24
CA ILE A 279 17.13 -2.93 6.81
C ILE A 279 16.73 -3.94 5.73
N SER A 280 16.86 -5.23 6.04
CA SER A 280 16.38 -6.31 5.18
C SER A 280 15.44 -7.22 5.98
N LEU A 281 14.23 -7.39 5.47
CA LEU A 281 13.26 -8.36 5.99
C LEU A 281 13.32 -9.65 5.17
N VAL A 282 12.78 -10.74 5.72
CA VAL A 282 12.64 -11.99 4.97
C VAL A 282 11.80 -11.76 3.71
N GLU A 283 12.33 -12.12 2.54
CA GLU A 283 11.71 -11.94 1.22
C GLU A 283 11.52 -10.47 0.80
N GLY A 284 12.22 -9.52 1.43
CA GLY A 284 12.06 -8.10 1.20
C GLY A 284 13.23 -7.43 0.49
N GLN A 285 12.97 -6.21 0.01
CA GLN A 285 14.00 -5.29 -0.48
C GLN A 285 14.80 -4.71 0.70
N ILE A 286 15.99 -4.19 0.40
CA ILE A 286 16.79 -3.43 1.37
C ILE A 286 16.27 -1.99 1.38
N PHE A 287 16.07 -1.43 2.57
CA PHE A 287 15.62 -0.06 2.74
C PHE A 287 16.22 0.61 3.98
N ASP A 288 16.20 1.92 4.00
CA ASP A 288 16.52 2.77 5.14
C ASP A 288 15.24 3.32 5.73
N LEU A 289 15.21 3.50 7.05
CA LEU A 289 14.07 4.05 7.79
C LEU A 289 14.58 5.08 8.81
N ALA A 290 14.09 6.30 8.72
CA ALA A 290 14.32 7.32 9.74
C ALA A 290 12.99 7.94 10.16
N GLY A 291 12.86 8.33 11.44
CA GLY A 291 11.65 8.97 11.94
C GLY A 291 11.43 8.82 13.43
N ARG A 292 10.33 9.42 13.89
CA ARG A 292 9.85 9.32 15.27
C ARG A 292 8.66 8.39 15.36
N PHE A 293 8.73 7.45 16.30
CA PHE A 293 7.70 6.44 16.56
C PHE A 293 7.14 6.59 17.96
N GLU A 294 5.84 6.46 18.10
CA GLU A 294 5.13 6.57 19.39
C GLU A 294 4.24 5.36 19.61
N LEU A 295 4.24 4.85 20.84
CA LEU A 295 3.28 3.90 21.38
C LEU A 295 2.67 4.50 22.65
N ASP A 296 1.35 4.57 22.76
CA ASP A 296 0.65 4.97 23.99
C ASP A 296 -0.45 3.94 24.33
N THR A 297 -0.38 3.35 25.50
CA THR A 297 -1.36 2.42 26.06
C THR A 297 -1.84 2.88 27.43
N SER A 298 -1.70 4.19 27.73
CA SER A 298 -2.05 4.79 29.03
C SER A 298 -3.56 5.02 29.23
N PHE A 299 -4.36 4.76 28.20
CA PHE A 299 -5.83 4.89 28.20
C PHE A 299 -6.50 3.54 27.88
N ASP A 300 -7.83 3.51 27.86
CA ASP A 300 -8.59 2.31 27.46
C ASP A 300 -8.51 2.10 25.94
N GLY A 301 -7.35 1.60 25.47
CA GLY A 301 -7.01 1.43 24.09
C GLY A 301 -5.51 1.44 23.84
N TRP A 302 -5.15 1.75 22.59
CA TRP A 302 -3.76 1.93 22.19
C TRP A 302 -3.64 2.94 21.03
N LEU A 303 -2.49 3.59 21.01
CA LEU A 303 -2.05 4.46 19.91
C LEU A 303 -0.70 3.95 19.41
N VAL A 304 -0.57 3.86 18.10
CA VAL A 304 0.72 3.71 17.41
C VAL A 304 0.81 4.82 16.38
N ALA A 305 1.88 5.59 16.43
CA ALA A 305 2.13 6.65 15.47
C ALA A 305 3.58 6.60 14.96
N ALA A 306 3.76 7.05 13.73
CA ALA A 306 5.05 7.39 13.16
C ALA A 306 4.95 8.80 12.58
N GLU A 307 5.82 9.69 13.01
CA GLU A 307 5.83 11.08 12.59
C GLU A 307 7.18 11.41 11.94
N GLU A 308 7.16 12.31 10.95
CA GLU A 308 8.37 12.74 10.24
C GLU A 308 9.18 11.55 9.73
N PHE A 309 8.50 10.41 9.42
CA PHE A 309 9.22 9.22 8.98
C PHE A 309 9.46 9.22 7.48
N GLN A 310 10.57 8.66 7.10
CA GLN A 310 11.01 8.53 5.72
C GLN A 310 11.52 7.10 5.47
N ILE A 311 11.06 6.49 4.40
CA ILE A 311 11.58 5.24 3.89
C ILE A 311 12.33 5.54 2.59
N SER A 312 13.53 5.00 2.42
CA SER A 312 14.27 5.06 1.16
C SER A 312 14.82 3.70 0.78
N ASN A 313 14.75 3.38 -0.50
CA ASN A 313 15.35 2.20 -1.10
C ASN A 313 16.14 2.59 -2.36
N GLU A 314 16.67 1.62 -3.12
CA GLU A 314 17.45 1.89 -4.34
C GLU A 314 16.65 2.63 -5.41
N ASP A 315 15.33 2.43 -5.49
CA ASP A 315 14.49 2.94 -6.56
C ASP A 315 13.90 4.32 -6.23
N HIS A 316 13.55 4.58 -4.98
CA HIS A 316 12.88 5.84 -4.59
C HIS A 316 12.95 6.12 -3.09
N THR A 317 12.63 7.36 -2.74
CA THR A 317 12.54 7.83 -1.36
C THR A 317 11.14 8.39 -1.10
N TRP A 318 10.51 7.96 -0.03
CA TRP A 318 9.24 8.50 0.40
C TRP A 318 9.38 9.97 0.81
N PRO A 319 8.40 10.83 0.53
CA PRO A 319 8.34 12.12 1.18
C PRO A 319 8.23 11.93 2.69
N GLU A 320 8.60 12.93 3.46
CA GLU A 320 8.36 12.97 4.90
C GLU A 320 6.88 12.70 5.18
N SER A 321 6.61 11.67 5.95
CA SER A 321 5.30 11.05 6.08
C SER A 321 4.88 10.92 7.54
N SER A 322 3.58 10.78 7.76
CA SER A 322 3.02 10.44 9.06
C SER A 322 2.03 9.28 8.95
N LEU A 323 2.04 8.41 9.94
CA LEU A 323 1.10 7.31 10.11
C LEU A 323 0.58 7.34 11.56
N ARG A 324 -0.72 7.18 11.76
CA ARG A 324 -1.34 7.08 13.08
C ARG A 324 -2.43 6.02 13.05
N ALA A 325 -2.37 5.10 13.98
CA ALA A 325 -3.40 4.13 14.27
C ALA A 325 -3.79 4.24 15.74
N GLU A 326 -5.04 4.54 16.02
CA GLU A 326 -5.58 4.69 17.37
C GLU A 326 -6.80 3.80 17.53
N ALA A 327 -6.81 2.98 18.57
CA ALA A 327 -7.93 2.11 18.89
C ALA A 327 -8.45 2.39 20.29
N SER A 328 -9.77 2.38 20.45
CA SER A 328 -10.45 2.30 21.74
C SER A 328 -10.94 0.87 21.97
N THR A 329 -10.74 0.36 23.17
CA THR A 329 -11.12 -1.01 23.54
C THR A 329 -12.24 -1.05 24.57
N ALA A 330 -13.08 -2.08 24.52
CA ALA A 330 -14.04 -2.39 25.58
C ALA A 330 -13.35 -3.03 26.79
N ALA A 331 -14.08 -3.23 27.86
CA ALA A 331 -13.55 -3.81 29.11
C ALA A 331 -13.00 -5.25 28.94
N ASP A 332 -13.44 -5.98 27.93
CA ASP A 332 -12.95 -7.33 27.58
C ASP A 332 -11.71 -7.31 26.64
N GLY A 333 -11.24 -6.12 26.26
CA GLY A 333 -10.09 -5.93 25.38
C GLY A 333 -10.43 -5.94 23.88
N SER A 334 -11.70 -6.15 23.49
CA SER A 334 -12.11 -6.05 22.08
C SER A 334 -12.04 -4.60 21.59
N VAL A 335 -11.60 -4.41 20.33
CA VAL A 335 -11.53 -3.08 19.70
C VAL A 335 -12.94 -2.65 19.30
N VAL A 336 -13.37 -1.48 19.76
CA VAL A 336 -14.70 -0.87 19.46
C VAL A 336 -14.57 0.20 18.39
N VAL A 337 -13.53 1.01 18.45
CA VAL A 337 -13.24 2.08 17.47
C VAL A 337 -11.79 1.95 17.01
N LEU A 338 -11.58 2.11 15.72
CA LEU A 338 -10.25 2.19 15.09
C LEU A 338 -10.18 3.40 14.18
N ASP A 339 -9.27 4.33 14.44
CA ASP A 339 -8.95 5.49 13.61
C ASP A 339 -7.57 5.28 12.96
N LEU A 340 -7.53 5.35 11.63
CA LEU A 340 -6.31 5.19 10.84
C LEU A 340 -6.08 6.45 10.01
N ARG A 341 -4.89 7.01 10.07
CA ARG A 341 -4.47 8.16 9.26
C ARG A 341 -3.09 7.93 8.68
N ALA A 342 -2.92 8.28 7.42
CA ALA A 342 -1.63 8.29 6.76
C ALA A 342 -1.55 9.49 5.81
N SER A 343 -0.48 10.27 5.91
CA SER A 343 -0.26 11.38 4.98
C SER A 343 0.13 10.88 3.59
N TYR A 344 0.91 9.79 3.54
CA TYR A 344 1.40 9.17 2.33
C TYR A 344 1.64 7.67 2.52
N LEU A 345 1.29 6.87 1.52
CA LEU A 345 1.62 5.44 1.42
C LEU A 345 1.99 5.14 -0.03
N ASN A 346 3.11 4.49 -0.24
CA ASN A 346 3.49 3.92 -1.53
C ASN A 346 3.12 2.43 -1.55
N LEU A 347 2.18 2.07 -2.41
CA LEU A 347 1.68 0.69 -2.50
C LEU A 347 2.65 -0.25 -3.23
N ASP A 348 3.56 0.30 -4.04
CA ASP A 348 4.62 -0.49 -4.70
C ASP A 348 5.57 -1.11 -3.66
N ASP A 349 5.72 -0.45 -2.51
CA ASP A 349 6.52 -0.92 -1.38
C ASP A 349 5.75 -1.82 -0.40
N SER A 350 4.57 -2.29 -0.76
CA SER A 350 3.78 -3.21 0.08
C SER A 350 4.57 -4.45 0.52
N SER A 351 5.55 -4.89 -0.28
CA SER A 351 6.47 -5.97 0.06
C SER A 351 7.28 -5.73 1.34
N LEU A 352 7.53 -4.46 1.73
CA LEU A 352 8.24 -4.11 2.97
C LEU A 352 7.42 -4.46 4.21
N VAL A 353 6.10 -4.40 4.14
CA VAL A 353 5.21 -4.65 5.28
C VAL A 353 4.58 -6.05 5.26
N LEU A 354 4.53 -6.71 4.11
CA LEU A 354 3.95 -8.05 3.96
C LEU A 354 4.48 -9.07 4.98
N PRO A 355 5.81 -9.17 5.26
CA PRO A 355 6.33 -10.12 6.23
C PRO A 355 5.85 -9.89 7.66
N LEU A 356 5.39 -8.68 7.98
CA LEU A 356 4.91 -8.29 9.31
C LEU A 356 3.42 -8.60 9.52
N LEU A 357 2.67 -8.85 8.44
CA LEU A 357 1.23 -9.09 8.49
C LEU A 357 0.90 -10.57 8.78
N PRO A 358 -0.27 -10.83 9.40
CA PRO A 358 -0.82 -12.18 9.48
C PRO A 358 -1.01 -12.81 8.09
N THR A 359 -0.88 -14.15 7.99
CA THR A 359 -0.87 -14.90 6.74
C THR A 359 -2.09 -14.61 5.85
N GLU A 360 -3.29 -14.52 6.45
CA GLU A 360 -4.54 -14.25 5.73
C GLU A 360 -4.52 -12.89 5.00
N HIS A 361 -4.09 -11.83 5.66
CA HIS A 361 -4.00 -10.50 5.08
C HIS A 361 -2.87 -10.39 4.05
N ARG A 362 -1.76 -11.12 4.28
CA ARG A 362 -0.65 -11.21 3.33
C ARG A 362 -1.10 -11.78 1.99
N GLU A 363 -1.82 -12.92 1.99
CA GLU A 363 -2.34 -13.54 0.78
C GLU A 363 -3.31 -12.62 0.02
N GLN A 364 -4.19 -11.91 0.74
CA GLN A 364 -5.12 -10.94 0.13
C GLN A 364 -4.37 -9.80 -0.57
N LEU A 365 -3.39 -9.18 0.07
CA LEU A 365 -2.58 -8.10 -0.50
C LEU A 365 -1.72 -8.59 -1.67
N THR A 366 -1.11 -9.77 -1.55
CA THR A 366 -0.33 -10.36 -2.64
C THR A 366 -1.19 -10.61 -3.88
N ASN A 367 -2.41 -11.12 -3.71
CA ASN A 367 -3.37 -11.35 -4.79
C ASN A 367 -3.89 -10.05 -5.43
N LEU A 368 -3.95 -8.96 -4.68
CA LEU A 368 -4.32 -7.64 -5.19
C LEU A 368 -3.19 -7.00 -5.97
N SER A 369 -1.92 -7.30 -5.59
CA SER A 369 -0.71 -6.66 -6.14
C SER A 369 -0.90 -5.16 -6.34
N PRO A 370 -1.19 -4.42 -5.25
CA PRO A 370 -1.51 -3.02 -5.35
C PRO A 370 -0.26 -2.21 -5.75
N THR A 371 -0.44 -1.18 -6.56
CA THR A 371 0.62 -0.26 -7.01
C THR A 371 0.17 1.18 -6.88
N GLY A 372 1.12 2.15 -6.94
CA GLY A 372 0.83 3.57 -6.90
C GLY A 372 0.79 4.17 -5.50
N GLU A 373 0.27 5.38 -5.38
CA GLU A 373 0.34 6.16 -4.15
C GLU A 373 -1.05 6.45 -3.56
N VAL A 374 -1.13 6.42 -2.24
CA VAL A 374 -2.29 6.89 -1.46
C VAL A 374 -1.86 8.07 -0.59
N ARG A 375 -2.60 9.17 -0.64
CA ARG A 375 -2.32 10.39 0.12
C ARG A 375 -3.51 10.81 0.96
N GLY A 376 -3.23 11.32 2.16
CA GLY A 376 -4.25 11.84 3.06
C GLY A 376 -5.32 10.80 3.40
N LEU A 377 -4.90 9.53 3.59
CA LEU A 377 -5.79 8.48 4.08
C LEU A 377 -6.30 8.87 5.46
N ALA A 378 -7.61 8.86 5.62
CA ALA A 378 -8.30 8.92 6.89
C ALA A 378 -9.40 7.86 6.88
N ALA A 379 -9.37 6.93 7.81
CA ALA A 379 -10.35 5.88 7.93
C ALA A 379 -10.73 5.70 9.40
N THR A 380 -12.00 5.85 9.72
CA THR A 380 -12.55 5.60 11.05
C THR A 380 -13.50 4.42 10.95
N MET A 381 -13.31 3.43 11.79
CA MET A 381 -14.19 2.28 11.96
C MET A 381 -14.76 2.32 13.38
N SER A 382 -16.06 2.15 13.52
CA SER A 382 -16.75 2.17 14.81
C SER A 382 -17.75 1.03 14.92
N ASP A 383 -18.18 0.74 16.16
CA ASP A 383 -19.07 -0.37 16.48
C ASP A 383 -18.52 -1.73 16.02
N LEU A 384 -17.17 -1.90 16.08
CA LEU A 384 -16.48 -3.12 15.63
C LEU A 384 -16.83 -4.36 16.46
N ASP A 385 -17.37 -4.16 17.65
CA ASP A 385 -17.88 -5.19 18.56
C ASP A 385 -19.33 -5.60 18.24
N THR A 386 -19.94 -5.10 17.18
CA THR A 386 -21.32 -5.37 16.76
C THR A 386 -21.39 -6.08 15.40
N ASP A 387 -22.56 -6.65 15.08
CA ASP A 387 -22.81 -7.29 13.79
C ASP A 387 -22.88 -6.28 12.62
N THR A 388 -22.93 -4.99 12.89
CA THR A 388 -23.08 -3.92 11.90
C THR A 388 -22.05 -2.81 12.11
N PRO A 389 -20.75 -3.09 11.86
CA PRO A 389 -19.71 -2.07 12.00
C PRO A 389 -19.95 -0.92 11.01
N ARG A 390 -19.62 0.29 11.44
CA ARG A 390 -19.65 1.50 10.62
C ARG A 390 -18.24 1.89 10.21
N PHE A 391 -18.09 2.46 9.04
CA PHE A 391 -16.84 3.01 8.57
C PHE A 391 -17.05 4.36 7.88
N ASP A 392 -16.05 5.20 7.94
CA ASP A 392 -15.87 6.42 7.16
C ASP A 392 -14.45 6.42 6.61
N VAL A 393 -14.28 6.60 5.31
CA VAL A 393 -12.96 6.56 4.66
C VAL A 393 -12.82 7.66 3.62
N GLY A 394 -11.69 8.35 3.67
CA GLY A 394 -11.29 9.34 2.66
C GLY A 394 -9.84 9.10 2.26
N ALA A 395 -9.55 9.20 0.96
CA ALA A 395 -8.20 9.08 0.44
C ALA A 395 -8.07 9.70 -0.95
N ARG A 396 -6.88 10.16 -1.29
CA ARG A 396 -6.48 10.53 -2.65
C ARG A 396 -5.58 9.46 -3.22
N PHE A 397 -5.91 8.99 -4.40
CA PHE A 397 -5.15 8.01 -5.17
C PHE A 397 -4.37 8.67 -6.31
N THR A 398 -3.12 8.25 -6.51
CA THR A 398 -2.28 8.68 -7.63
C THR A 398 -1.67 7.44 -8.30
N ASN A 399 -2.01 7.21 -9.57
CA ASN A 399 -1.55 6.09 -10.37
C ASN A 399 -1.77 4.71 -9.71
N VAL A 400 -2.81 4.58 -8.91
CA VAL A 400 -3.10 3.33 -8.21
C VAL A 400 -3.51 2.24 -9.20
N GLY A 401 -3.03 1.03 -8.93
CA GLY A 401 -3.36 -0.16 -9.70
C GLY A 401 -3.70 -1.34 -8.80
N ILE A 402 -4.53 -2.23 -9.34
CA ILE A 402 -4.77 -3.57 -8.82
C ILE A 402 -4.76 -4.56 -9.97
N ALA A 403 -4.19 -5.73 -9.75
CA ALA A 403 -4.12 -6.78 -10.75
C ALA A 403 -5.52 -7.36 -11.05
N ALA A 404 -5.78 -7.67 -12.31
CA ALA A 404 -6.93 -8.47 -12.69
C ALA A 404 -6.78 -9.91 -12.17
N ALA A 405 -7.89 -10.52 -11.74
CA ALA A 405 -7.93 -11.94 -11.38
C ALA A 405 -9.30 -12.50 -11.72
N ASP A 406 -9.35 -13.72 -12.26
CA ASP A 406 -10.56 -14.46 -12.66
C ASP A 406 -11.77 -13.60 -13.06
N LYS A 407 -12.58 -13.18 -12.07
CA LYS A 407 -13.79 -12.36 -12.26
C LYS A 407 -13.60 -10.90 -11.88
N ARG A 408 -12.47 -10.55 -11.24
CA ARG A 408 -12.19 -9.19 -10.79
C ARG A 408 -11.51 -8.41 -11.92
N PRO A 409 -12.07 -7.25 -12.32
CA PRO A 409 -11.36 -6.31 -13.18
C PRO A 409 -10.04 -5.86 -12.57
N GLY A 410 -9.05 -5.62 -13.42
CA GLY A 410 -7.81 -4.95 -13.06
C GLY A 410 -7.80 -3.51 -13.54
N VAL A 411 -7.09 -2.66 -12.83
CA VAL A 411 -6.84 -1.28 -13.25
C VAL A 411 -5.40 -0.91 -12.93
N ARG A 412 -4.79 -0.08 -13.77
CA ARG A 412 -3.49 0.54 -13.51
C ARG A 412 -3.54 2.00 -13.91
N GLY A 413 -2.86 2.86 -13.13
CA GLY A 413 -2.82 4.29 -13.41
C GLY A 413 -4.09 5.05 -13.00
N PHE A 414 -4.89 4.48 -12.08
CA PHE A 414 -6.06 5.16 -11.54
C PHE A 414 -5.65 6.31 -10.61
N SER A 415 -6.24 7.50 -10.84
CA SER A 415 -6.05 8.67 -9.97
C SER A 415 -7.40 9.32 -9.68
N GLY A 416 -7.59 9.75 -8.43
CA GLY A 416 -8.84 10.34 -8.00
C GLY A 416 -8.94 10.53 -6.49
N ASP A 417 -10.03 11.14 -6.04
CA ASP A 417 -10.36 11.36 -4.63
C ASP A 417 -11.55 10.49 -4.24
N LEU A 418 -11.41 9.71 -3.15
CA LEU A 418 -12.45 8.86 -2.58
C LEU A 418 -12.95 9.43 -1.26
N ARG A 419 -14.27 9.38 -1.06
CA ARG A 419 -14.93 9.48 0.24
C ARG A 419 -16.08 8.49 0.28
N ALA A 420 -16.11 7.65 1.32
CA ALA A 420 -17.14 6.62 1.47
C ALA A 420 -17.43 6.33 2.93
N ASP A 421 -18.69 5.98 3.20
CA ASP A 421 -19.15 5.47 4.48
C ASP A 421 -20.10 4.28 4.27
N GLY A 422 -20.65 3.74 5.35
CA GLY A 422 -21.59 2.61 5.27
C GLY A 422 -22.86 2.90 4.45
N SER A 423 -23.24 4.17 4.26
CA SER A 423 -24.42 4.58 3.49
C SER A 423 -24.13 4.76 1.99
N GLY A 424 -22.85 4.82 1.61
CA GLY A 424 -22.43 5.02 0.23
C GLY A 424 -21.09 5.73 0.09
N GLY A 425 -20.91 6.39 -1.04
CA GLY A 425 -19.66 7.13 -1.27
C GLY A 425 -19.65 7.89 -2.58
N ARG A 426 -18.54 8.58 -2.78
CA ARG A 426 -18.22 9.37 -3.96
C ARG A 426 -16.78 9.17 -4.34
N ILE A 427 -16.52 8.96 -5.60
CA ILE A 427 -15.19 8.95 -6.19
C ILE A 427 -15.12 9.97 -7.32
N GLU A 428 -14.16 10.89 -7.23
CA GLU A 428 -13.82 11.83 -8.30
C GLU A 428 -12.65 11.25 -9.09
N VAL A 429 -12.91 10.84 -10.31
CA VAL A 429 -11.91 10.25 -11.20
C VAL A 429 -11.18 11.35 -11.95
N GLN A 430 -9.85 11.33 -11.91
CA GLN A 430 -8.95 12.25 -12.65
C GLN A 430 -7.71 11.48 -13.08
N SER A 431 -7.88 10.53 -13.98
CA SER A 431 -6.81 9.63 -14.40
C SER A 431 -6.27 9.99 -15.78
N SER A 432 -4.95 9.84 -15.93
CA SER A 432 -4.25 9.90 -17.21
C SER A 432 -3.42 8.63 -17.40
N ASN A 433 -3.37 8.10 -18.63
CA ASN A 433 -2.64 6.88 -18.97
C ASN A 433 -3.05 5.65 -18.15
N MET A 434 -4.35 5.48 -17.97
CA MET A 434 -4.94 4.35 -17.26
C MET A 434 -5.06 3.12 -18.18
N LEU A 435 -4.86 1.93 -17.63
CA LEU A 435 -5.18 0.66 -18.29
C LEU A 435 -6.31 -0.02 -17.52
N LEU A 436 -7.37 -0.39 -18.23
CA LEU A 436 -8.50 -1.14 -17.69
C LEU A 436 -8.49 -2.56 -18.24
N ASP A 437 -8.27 -3.54 -17.37
CA ASP A 437 -8.26 -4.95 -17.73
C ASP A 437 -9.60 -5.59 -17.35
N LEU A 438 -10.33 -6.07 -18.34
CA LEU A 438 -11.65 -6.70 -18.20
C LEU A 438 -11.59 -8.16 -18.67
N PRO A 439 -11.00 -9.08 -17.91
CA PRO A 439 -10.69 -10.43 -18.36
C PRO A 439 -11.91 -11.28 -18.74
N GLN A 440 -13.11 -10.91 -18.29
CA GLN A 440 -14.36 -11.57 -18.67
C GLN A 440 -14.91 -11.11 -20.05
N ILE A 441 -14.45 -9.98 -20.56
CA ILE A 441 -15.04 -9.29 -21.71
C ILE A 441 -14.02 -9.17 -22.84
N MET A 442 -12.78 -8.79 -22.51
CA MET A 442 -11.70 -8.47 -23.46
C MET A 442 -10.54 -9.48 -23.34
N ASP A 443 -9.74 -9.59 -24.39
CA ASP A 443 -8.47 -10.34 -24.33
C ASP A 443 -7.33 -9.42 -23.85
N ASP A 444 -7.32 -8.18 -24.32
CA ASP A 444 -6.31 -7.18 -23.99
C ASP A 444 -6.91 -6.07 -23.11
N ALA A 445 -6.07 -5.44 -22.29
CA ALA A 445 -6.46 -4.29 -21.52
C ALA A 445 -6.78 -3.08 -22.41
N ILE A 446 -7.75 -2.27 -22.01
CA ILE A 446 -8.15 -1.05 -22.68
C ILE A 446 -7.25 0.09 -22.21
N ASP A 447 -6.52 0.69 -23.12
CA ASP A 447 -5.74 1.90 -22.87
C ASP A 447 -6.64 3.14 -22.86
N ILE A 448 -6.56 3.92 -21.81
CA ILE A 448 -7.34 5.12 -21.55
C ILE A 448 -6.37 6.27 -21.28
N SER A 449 -6.25 7.19 -22.24
CA SER A 449 -5.38 8.35 -22.08
C SER A 449 -5.93 9.37 -21.10
N ARG A 450 -7.24 9.40 -20.93
CA ARG A 450 -7.95 10.29 -20.02
C ARG A 450 -9.25 9.67 -19.52
N ALA A 451 -9.41 9.64 -18.20
CA ALA A 451 -10.69 9.37 -17.55
C ALA A 451 -10.99 10.47 -16.53
N ASP A 452 -12.11 11.15 -16.65
CA ASP A 452 -12.56 12.18 -15.70
C ASP A 452 -14.07 12.13 -15.49
N GLY A 453 -14.47 12.35 -14.24
CA GLY A 453 -15.89 12.34 -13.85
C GLY A 453 -16.09 12.06 -12.37
N THR A 454 -17.34 12.01 -11.98
CA THR A 454 -17.73 11.69 -10.61
C THR A 454 -18.66 10.49 -10.62
N ILE A 455 -18.39 9.53 -9.76
CA ILE A 455 -19.25 8.38 -9.49
C ILE A 455 -19.70 8.48 -8.04
N ILE A 456 -20.99 8.38 -7.81
CA ILE A 456 -21.64 8.39 -6.47
C ILE A 456 -22.38 7.08 -6.33
N TRP A 457 -22.25 6.42 -5.19
CA TRP A 457 -23.12 5.29 -4.86
C TRP A 457 -23.79 5.50 -3.51
N ARG A 458 -24.96 4.89 -3.34
CA ARG A 458 -25.74 4.92 -2.12
C ARG A 458 -26.28 3.53 -1.82
N ASN A 459 -26.12 3.13 -0.57
CA ASN A 459 -26.63 1.86 -0.06
C ASN A 459 -27.85 2.15 0.81
N SER A 460 -29.00 1.59 0.49
CA SER A 460 -30.20 1.71 1.30
C SER A 460 -31.16 0.56 1.03
N ASN A 461 -31.75 -0.01 2.08
CA ASN A 461 -32.78 -1.04 1.97
C ASN A 461 -32.40 -2.23 1.07
N ASN A 462 -31.22 -2.80 1.27
CA ASN A 462 -30.69 -3.91 0.48
C ASN A 462 -30.56 -3.58 -1.03
N ARG A 463 -30.28 -2.33 -1.32
CA ARG A 463 -30.14 -1.82 -2.67
C ARG A 463 -28.95 -0.87 -2.76
N THR A 464 -28.10 -1.07 -3.76
CA THR A 464 -27.04 -0.16 -4.13
C THR A 464 -27.42 0.59 -5.40
N THR A 465 -27.43 1.92 -5.33
CA THR A 465 -27.63 2.79 -6.48
C THR A 465 -26.34 3.48 -6.84
N VAL A 466 -25.86 3.34 -8.08
CA VAL A 466 -24.67 4.00 -8.61
C VAL A 466 -25.07 5.05 -9.63
N LEU A 467 -24.56 6.24 -9.46
CA LEU A 467 -24.90 7.43 -10.26
C LEU A 467 -23.62 8.08 -10.79
N SER A 468 -23.64 8.50 -12.05
CA SER A 468 -22.68 9.42 -12.64
C SER A 468 -23.40 10.33 -13.63
N ASP A 469 -23.38 11.62 -13.39
CA ASP A 469 -23.99 12.59 -14.31
C ASP A 469 -23.14 12.76 -15.59
N SER A 470 -21.83 12.59 -15.48
CA SER A 470 -20.91 12.66 -16.60
C SER A 470 -19.58 11.99 -16.26
N ILE A 471 -19.26 10.93 -16.96
CA ILE A 471 -17.93 10.33 -17.00
C ILE A 471 -17.39 10.41 -18.43
N ARG A 472 -16.19 10.94 -18.60
CA ARG A 472 -15.48 10.97 -19.88
C ARG A 472 -14.37 9.94 -19.89
N ILE A 473 -14.30 9.17 -20.95
CA ILE A 473 -13.24 8.19 -21.20
C ILE A 473 -12.75 8.41 -22.63
N ALA A 474 -11.46 8.70 -22.78
CA ALA A 474 -10.89 9.02 -24.08
C ALA A 474 -9.49 8.42 -24.26
N ASN A 475 -9.18 8.13 -25.52
CA ASN A 475 -7.84 7.82 -26.00
C ASN A 475 -7.68 8.33 -27.45
N PRO A 476 -6.52 8.12 -28.14
CA PRO A 476 -6.36 8.59 -29.52
C PRO A 476 -7.38 8.03 -30.52
N VAL A 477 -8.00 6.89 -30.21
CA VAL A 477 -8.95 6.21 -31.10
C VAL A 477 -10.37 6.66 -30.88
N PHE A 478 -10.79 6.88 -29.63
CA PHE A 478 -12.15 7.30 -29.29
C PHE A 478 -12.20 8.33 -28.15
N ASP A 479 -13.28 9.08 -28.10
CA ASP A 479 -13.65 9.98 -26.99
C ASP A 479 -15.14 9.75 -26.67
N SER A 480 -15.44 9.46 -25.43
CA SER A 480 -16.81 9.17 -24.96
C SER A 480 -17.16 9.96 -23.71
N ARG A 481 -18.42 10.36 -23.61
CA ARG A 481 -18.99 10.97 -22.42
C ARG A 481 -20.34 10.31 -22.14
N MET A 482 -20.50 9.81 -20.90
CA MET A 482 -21.65 9.03 -20.52
C MET A 482 -22.21 9.49 -19.17
N SER A 483 -23.52 9.41 -19.01
CA SER A 483 -24.20 9.41 -17.72
C SER A 483 -24.68 8.00 -17.41
N LEU A 484 -24.69 7.64 -16.14
CA LEU A 484 -25.05 6.30 -15.67
C LEU A 484 -25.93 6.39 -14.44
N HIS A 485 -27.02 5.63 -14.45
CA HIS A 485 -27.81 5.28 -13.27
C HIS A 485 -27.94 3.76 -13.25
N LEU A 486 -27.34 3.11 -12.24
CA LEU A 486 -27.37 1.66 -12.10
C LEU A 486 -27.94 1.31 -10.73
N THR A 487 -28.91 0.43 -10.69
CA THR A 487 -29.55 -0.08 -9.48
C THR A 487 -29.25 -1.57 -9.36
N ILE A 488 -28.73 -1.99 -8.20
CA ILE A 488 -28.38 -3.36 -7.86
C ILE A 488 -29.09 -3.72 -6.57
N ASP A 489 -29.94 -4.73 -6.61
CA ASP A 489 -30.60 -5.28 -5.43
C ASP A 489 -29.76 -6.44 -4.86
N ASP A 490 -29.65 -6.54 -3.53
CA ASP A 490 -28.80 -7.55 -2.84
C ASP A 490 -29.43 -8.96 -2.89
N ASP A 491 -30.64 -9.11 -3.42
CA ASP A 491 -31.34 -10.38 -3.58
C ASP A 491 -30.83 -11.24 -4.76
N GLY A 492 -29.80 -10.73 -5.49
CA GLY A 492 -29.21 -11.38 -6.66
C GLY A 492 -30.03 -11.21 -7.93
N SER A 493 -31.04 -10.34 -7.93
CA SER A 493 -31.78 -9.97 -9.16
C SER A 493 -30.83 -9.26 -10.14
N SER A 494 -31.26 -9.21 -11.40
CA SER A 494 -30.45 -8.54 -12.43
C SER A 494 -30.39 -7.04 -12.21
N PRO A 495 -29.23 -6.40 -12.31
CA PRO A 495 -29.13 -4.95 -12.25
C PRO A 495 -30.01 -4.26 -13.29
N ASP A 496 -30.62 -3.14 -12.89
CA ASP A 496 -31.34 -2.20 -13.77
C ASP A 496 -30.43 -1.04 -14.12
N ILE A 497 -30.26 -0.78 -15.41
CA ILE A 497 -29.34 0.24 -15.95
C ILE A 497 -30.09 1.29 -16.74
N ASP A 498 -29.70 2.55 -16.54
CA ASP A 498 -30.05 3.67 -17.41
C ASP A 498 -28.75 4.40 -17.77
N LEU A 499 -28.32 4.27 -19.02
CA LEU A 499 -27.09 4.83 -19.56
C LEU A 499 -27.40 5.63 -20.80
N ASP A 500 -27.04 6.91 -20.79
CA ASP A 500 -27.02 7.78 -21.95
C ASP A 500 -25.59 8.24 -22.23
N GLY A 501 -25.18 8.22 -23.50
CA GLY A 501 -23.84 8.61 -23.85
C GLY A 501 -23.70 9.16 -25.25
N SER A 502 -22.62 9.91 -25.46
CA SER A 502 -22.15 10.33 -26.75
C SER A 502 -20.69 9.90 -26.95
N PHE A 503 -20.32 9.61 -28.16
CA PHE A 503 -18.97 9.20 -28.49
C PHE A 503 -18.54 9.65 -29.89
N THR A 504 -17.26 9.74 -30.10
CA THR A 504 -16.61 9.88 -31.42
C THR A 504 -15.57 8.78 -31.57
N VAL A 505 -15.31 8.36 -32.79
CA VAL A 505 -14.22 7.41 -33.11
C VAL A 505 -13.41 8.02 -34.23
N ASN A 506 -12.12 8.28 -33.97
CA ASN A 506 -11.22 8.92 -34.93
C ASN A 506 -10.71 7.93 -35.98
N ASP A 507 -10.60 6.66 -35.63
CA ASP A 507 -10.13 5.59 -36.50
C ASP A 507 -10.89 4.29 -36.18
N VAL A 508 -11.81 3.94 -37.05
CA VAL A 508 -12.67 2.75 -36.96
C VAL A 508 -11.83 1.49 -37.14
N GLY A 509 -10.79 1.52 -37.92
CA GLY A 509 -9.88 0.40 -38.13
C GLY A 509 -9.14 0.03 -36.83
N SER A 510 -8.63 1.03 -36.11
CA SER A 510 -8.01 0.83 -34.79
C SER A 510 -9.04 0.51 -33.69
N ALA A 511 -10.28 1.01 -33.80
CA ALA A 511 -11.32 0.80 -32.79
C ALA A 511 -11.77 -0.65 -32.68
N ARG A 512 -11.59 -1.48 -33.72
CA ARG A 512 -11.97 -2.90 -33.70
C ARG A 512 -11.30 -3.70 -32.58
N ARG A 513 -10.16 -3.28 -32.02
CA ARG A 513 -9.50 -3.92 -30.88
C ARG A 513 -10.31 -3.81 -29.58
N TYR A 514 -11.22 -2.82 -29.48
CA TYR A 514 -12.10 -2.62 -28.34
C TYR A 514 -13.44 -3.38 -28.47
N ILE A 515 -13.60 -4.19 -29.52
CA ILE A 515 -14.77 -5.06 -29.67
C ILE A 515 -14.66 -6.23 -28.70
N PRO A 516 -15.68 -6.48 -27.86
CA PRO A 516 -15.59 -7.44 -26.75
C PRO A 516 -15.68 -8.90 -27.25
N ARG A 517 -14.52 -9.50 -27.52
CA ARG A 517 -14.40 -10.85 -28.12
C ARG A 517 -15.10 -11.92 -27.27
N LYS A 518 -14.94 -11.89 -25.95
CA LYS A 518 -15.37 -13.01 -25.06
C LYS A 518 -16.88 -13.11 -24.91
N ILE A 519 -17.61 -12.03 -25.14
CA ILE A 519 -19.07 -12.03 -25.06
C ILE A 519 -19.75 -12.10 -26.45
N MET A 520 -18.99 -12.03 -27.53
CA MET A 520 -19.51 -12.10 -28.90
C MET A 520 -19.38 -13.50 -29.49
N LYS A 521 -20.29 -13.83 -30.44
CA LYS A 521 -20.16 -15.04 -31.25
C LYS A 521 -18.89 -14.93 -32.12
N PRO A 522 -18.02 -15.96 -32.20
CA PRO A 522 -16.75 -15.90 -32.94
C PRO A 522 -16.89 -15.47 -34.42
N LYS A 523 -17.96 -15.91 -35.11
CA LYS A 523 -18.21 -15.52 -36.51
C LYS A 523 -18.46 -14.01 -36.66
N LEU A 524 -19.18 -13.41 -35.72
CA LEU A 524 -19.48 -11.97 -35.72
C LEU A 524 -18.23 -11.15 -35.40
N TYR A 525 -17.46 -11.59 -34.39
CA TYR A 525 -16.20 -10.95 -34.05
C TYR A 525 -15.24 -10.95 -35.24
N ASN A 526 -15.02 -12.12 -35.88
CA ASN A 526 -14.13 -12.23 -37.03
C ASN A 526 -14.62 -11.39 -38.22
N TRP A 527 -15.92 -11.24 -38.39
CA TRP A 527 -16.47 -10.35 -39.41
C TRP A 527 -16.13 -8.89 -39.14
N PHE A 528 -16.27 -8.40 -37.90
CA PHE A 528 -15.87 -7.05 -37.55
C PHE A 528 -14.37 -6.79 -37.77
N GLN A 529 -13.52 -7.77 -37.47
CA GLN A 529 -12.07 -7.67 -37.70
C GLN A 529 -11.72 -7.58 -39.18
N LEU A 530 -12.50 -8.16 -40.07
CA LEU A 530 -12.36 -8.05 -41.51
C LEU A 530 -13.00 -6.77 -42.06
N ALA A 531 -14.20 -6.46 -41.58
CA ALA A 531 -15.07 -5.48 -42.22
C ALA A 531 -14.67 -4.03 -41.95
N LEU A 532 -14.25 -3.70 -40.77
CA LEU A 532 -13.88 -2.35 -40.34
C LEU A 532 -12.43 -2.05 -40.73
N VAL A 533 -12.17 -1.39 -41.85
CA VAL A 533 -10.82 -1.14 -42.38
C VAL A 533 -10.34 0.24 -41.99
N ASP A 534 -11.14 1.27 -42.28
CA ASP A 534 -10.78 2.69 -42.11
C ASP A 534 -12.06 3.53 -42.00
N GLY A 535 -11.93 4.78 -41.54
CA GLY A 535 -13.01 5.72 -41.38
C GLY A 535 -13.16 6.26 -39.97
N SER A 536 -14.17 7.11 -39.75
CA SER A 536 -14.42 7.74 -38.47
C SER A 536 -15.91 7.72 -38.10
N VAL A 537 -16.22 7.86 -36.82
CA VAL A 537 -17.55 8.21 -36.31
C VAL A 537 -17.50 9.65 -35.80
N GLU A 538 -18.05 10.58 -36.59
CA GLU A 538 -18.11 12.00 -36.22
C GLU A 538 -19.03 12.25 -35.02
N ARG A 539 -20.12 11.51 -34.96
CA ARG A 539 -21.10 11.59 -33.90
C ARG A 539 -21.71 10.21 -33.65
N GLY A 540 -21.60 9.76 -32.42
CA GLY A 540 -22.27 8.59 -31.93
C GLY A 540 -23.07 8.90 -30.69
N THR A 541 -24.21 8.26 -30.52
CA THR A 541 -25.00 8.27 -29.27
C THR A 541 -25.33 6.84 -28.88
N ILE A 542 -25.42 6.60 -27.59
CA ILE A 542 -25.87 5.32 -27.04
C ILE A 542 -26.88 5.59 -25.92
N ARG A 543 -27.99 4.87 -25.93
CA ARG A 543 -28.94 4.79 -24.85
C ARG A 543 -29.19 3.32 -24.52
N LEU A 544 -29.00 2.95 -23.25
CA LEU A 544 -29.26 1.61 -22.76
C LEU A 544 -30.10 1.72 -21.48
N ASN A 545 -31.34 1.20 -21.51
CA ASN A 545 -32.25 1.28 -20.38
C ASN A 545 -32.97 -0.04 -20.19
N GLY A 546 -32.96 -0.57 -18.92
CA GLY A 546 -33.68 -1.77 -18.51
C GLY A 546 -32.81 -2.81 -17.81
N LEU A 547 -33.36 -3.97 -17.50
CA LEU A 547 -32.71 -5.05 -16.81
C LEU A 547 -31.64 -5.72 -17.68
N LEU A 548 -30.38 -5.79 -17.18
CA LEU A 548 -29.24 -6.32 -17.96
C LEU A 548 -29.42 -7.76 -18.43
N ASN A 549 -30.15 -8.62 -17.68
CA ASN A 549 -30.40 -10.00 -18.10
C ASN A 549 -31.38 -10.12 -19.25
N LYS A 550 -32.07 -9.02 -19.63
CA LYS A 550 -32.96 -8.93 -20.77
C LYS A 550 -32.32 -8.38 -22.03
N PHE A 551 -31.05 -7.94 -21.91
CA PHE A 551 -30.26 -7.43 -23.04
C PHE A 551 -30.15 -8.48 -24.16
N PRO A 552 -30.35 -8.09 -25.44
CA PRO A 552 -30.55 -6.77 -26.01
C PRO A 552 -32.06 -6.39 -26.18
N PHE A 553 -32.96 -6.85 -25.29
CA PHE A 553 -34.37 -6.47 -25.22
C PHE A 553 -35.22 -6.96 -26.39
N ASP A 554 -35.15 -8.27 -26.67
CA ASP A 554 -35.79 -8.92 -27.83
C ASP A 554 -37.31 -8.68 -27.90
N ASN A 555 -37.98 -8.48 -26.73
CA ASN A 555 -39.39 -8.26 -26.64
C ASN A 555 -39.77 -6.82 -26.22
N ASN A 556 -38.84 -5.88 -26.41
CA ASN A 556 -39.00 -4.47 -26.04
C ASN A 556 -39.22 -4.22 -24.55
N GLU A 557 -38.72 -5.10 -23.67
CA GLU A 557 -38.73 -4.92 -22.22
C GLU A 557 -37.69 -3.94 -21.68
N GLY A 558 -36.93 -3.34 -22.58
CA GLY A 558 -35.97 -2.28 -22.37
C GLY A 558 -35.57 -1.63 -23.69
N LYS A 559 -34.57 -0.77 -23.69
CA LYS A 559 -34.10 -0.03 -24.86
C LYS A 559 -32.60 -0.10 -25.01
N LEU A 560 -32.13 -0.56 -26.17
CA LEU A 560 -30.77 -0.34 -26.67
C LEU A 560 -30.90 0.49 -27.97
N LEU A 561 -30.49 1.74 -27.94
CA LEU A 561 -30.43 2.59 -29.11
C LEU A 561 -29.00 3.08 -29.31
N VAL A 562 -28.39 2.73 -30.44
CA VAL A 562 -27.11 3.27 -30.85
C VAL A 562 -27.25 3.94 -32.21
N GLU A 563 -26.91 5.20 -32.26
CA GLU A 563 -26.92 5.98 -33.50
C GLU A 563 -25.49 6.42 -33.82
N GLY A 564 -25.08 6.34 -35.07
CA GLY A 564 -23.75 6.70 -35.48
C GLY A 564 -23.72 7.35 -36.87
N THR A 565 -23.09 8.55 -36.96
CA THR A 565 -22.78 9.22 -38.21
C THR A 565 -21.34 8.87 -38.58
N MET A 566 -21.17 7.95 -39.51
CA MET A 566 -19.89 7.48 -40.00
C MET A 566 -19.48 8.24 -41.27
N ARG A 567 -18.20 8.56 -41.40
CA ARG A 567 -17.65 9.28 -42.56
C ARG A 567 -16.39 8.61 -43.09
N ASN A 568 -16.27 8.66 -44.40
CA ASN A 568 -15.13 8.11 -45.15
C ASN A 568 -14.83 6.65 -44.75
N LEU A 569 -15.88 5.87 -44.47
CA LEU A 569 -15.75 4.48 -44.02
C LEU A 569 -15.25 3.62 -45.20
N THR A 570 -14.25 2.77 -44.94
CA THR A 570 -13.84 1.66 -45.79
C THR A 570 -14.31 0.36 -45.14
N LEU A 571 -15.25 -0.30 -45.81
CA LEU A 571 -15.88 -1.53 -45.32
C LEU A 571 -15.57 -2.71 -46.24
N LYS A 572 -14.85 -3.72 -45.73
CA LYS A 572 -14.62 -5.01 -46.41
C LYS A 572 -15.65 -6.04 -45.92
N TYR A 573 -16.89 -5.92 -46.35
CA TYR A 573 -18.01 -6.74 -45.84
C TYR A 573 -17.89 -8.23 -46.14
N HIS A 574 -17.12 -8.62 -47.18
CA HIS A 574 -16.81 -10.02 -47.51
C HIS A 574 -15.45 -10.14 -48.19
N LYS A 575 -14.73 -11.22 -48.00
CA LYS A 575 -13.36 -11.43 -48.48
C LYS A 575 -13.26 -11.41 -50.04
N ASP A 576 -14.27 -11.94 -50.70
CA ASP A 576 -14.31 -12.16 -52.16
C ASP A 576 -15.03 -11.01 -52.91
N TRP A 577 -15.44 -9.96 -52.26
CA TRP A 577 -16.09 -8.80 -52.86
C TRP A 577 -15.21 -7.56 -52.73
N PRO A 578 -15.26 -6.62 -53.73
CA PRO A 578 -14.59 -5.32 -53.57
C PRO A 578 -14.95 -4.64 -52.26
N ALA A 579 -14.05 -3.86 -51.70
CA ALA A 579 -14.37 -3.03 -50.52
C ALA A 579 -15.34 -1.90 -50.97
N THR A 580 -16.19 -1.50 -50.03
CA THR A 580 -16.93 -0.24 -50.12
C THR A 580 -16.08 0.83 -49.46
N GLU A 581 -15.77 1.89 -50.19
CA GLU A 581 -14.86 2.97 -49.79
C GLU A 581 -15.63 4.31 -49.75
N GLN A 582 -15.05 5.29 -49.04
CA GLN A 582 -15.60 6.64 -48.93
C GLN A 582 -17.09 6.62 -48.53
N ALA A 583 -17.45 5.64 -47.68
CA ALA A 583 -18.84 5.50 -47.30
C ALA A 583 -19.23 6.51 -46.22
N ASP A 584 -20.27 7.27 -46.48
CA ASP A 584 -20.97 8.11 -45.52
C ASP A 584 -22.26 7.40 -45.12
N VAL A 585 -22.37 7.03 -43.86
CA VAL A 585 -23.42 6.15 -43.33
C VAL A 585 -23.99 6.71 -42.05
N ASP A 586 -25.32 6.89 -41.98
CA ASP A 586 -26.04 7.18 -40.75
C ASP A 586 -26.70 5.88 -40.25
N ILE A 587 -26.05 5.17 -39.31
CA ILE A 587 -26.47 3.86 -38.84
C ILE A 587 -27.27 3.98 -37.55
N VAL A 588 -28.31 3.16 -37.45
CA VAL A 588 -29.13 3.02 -36.22
C VAL A 588 -29.24 1.56 -35.85
N LEU A 589 -28.86 1.25 -34.60
CA LEU A 589 -29.17 -0.03 -33.94
C LEU A 589 -30.24 0.22 -32.89
N ASP A 590 -31.41 -0.33 -33.09
CA ASP A 590 -32.55 -0.25 -32.18
C ASP A 590 -32.94 -1.65 -31.68
N ASN A 591 -32.55 -1.96 -30.45
CA ASN A 591 -32.63 -3.30 -29.85
C ASN A 591 -31.95 -4.35 -30.78
N THR A 592 -32.76 -5.05 -31.55
CA THR A 592 -32.26 -6.10 -32.49
C THR A 592 -32.34 -5.68 -33.94
N ARG A 593 -32.86 -4.50 -34.27
CA ARG A 593 -32.91 -3.98 -35.64
C ARG A 593 -31.72 -3.09 -35.94
N LEU A 594 -31.02 -3.35 -37.04
CA LEU A 594 -29.95 -2.51 -37.58
C LEU A 594 -30.42 -1.93 -38.94
N TYR A 595 -30.41 -0.62 -39.05
CA TYR A 595 -30.77 0.01 -40.29
C TYR A 595 -30.01 1.29 -40.57
N SER A 596 -30.01 1.68 -41.84
CA SER A 596 -29.37 2.90 -42.33
C SER A 596 -30.04 3.35 -43.63
N VAL A 597 -30.17 4.65 -43.82
CA VAL A 597 -30.83 5.25 -45.01
C VAL A 597 -29.98 6.39 -45.59
N ARG A 598 -30.14 6.64 -46.90
CA ARG A 598 -29.45 7.71 -47.62
C ARG A 598 -27.91 7.63 -47.55
N ASN A 599 -27.41 6.41 -47.58
CA ASN A 599 -25.98 6.18 -47.58
C ASN A 599 -25.35 6.53 -48.93
N ARG A 600 -24.11 6.96 -48.91
CA ARG A 600 -23.26 7.17 -50.09
C ARG A 600 -22.02 6.35 -49.96
N SER A 601 -21.53 5.79 -51.07
CA SER A 601 -20.27 5.07 -51.08
C SER A 601 -19.72 4.87 -52.47
N VAL A 602 -18.47 4.41 -52.56
CA VAL A 602 -17.81 4.03 -53.78
C VAL A 602 -17.36 2.58 -53.67
N SER A 603 -17.54 1.79 -54.72
CA SER A 603 -16.98 0.42 -54.81
C SER A 603 -16.53 0.12 -56.22
N ALA A 604 -15.24 -0.23 -56.37
CA ALA A 604 -14.60 -0.45 -57.68
C ALA A 604 -14.89 0.69 -58.70
N GLY A 605 -14.89 1.96 -58.25
CA GLY A 605 -15.17 3.15 -59.07
C GLY A 605 -16.65 3.45 -59.32
N ASN A 606 -17.59 2.63 -58.85
CA ASN A 606 -19.03 2.87 -58.91
C ASN A 606 -19.50 3.61 -57.66
N GLN A 607 -20.41 4.58 -57.85
CA GLN A 607 -20.97 5.37 -56.74
C GLN A 607 -22.39 4.86 -56.38
N ALA A 608 -22.57 4.48 -55.16
CA ALA A 608 -23.92 4.24 -54.60
C ALA A 608 -24.47 5.56 -54.01
N ILE A 609 -25.70 5.89 -54.36
CA ILE A 609 -26.41 7.10 -53.92
C ILE A 609 -27.75 6.66 -53.33
N ASP A 610 -28.11 7.30 -52.20
CA ASP A 610 -29.37 7.00 -51.48
C ASP A 610 -29.57 5.50 -51.09
N ALA A 611 -28.43 4.81 -50.86
CA ALA A 611 -28.51 3.40 -50.45
C ALA A 611 -29.17 3.27 -49.08
N SER A 612 -30.02 2.24 -48.93
CA SER A 612 -30.59 1.85 -47.67
C SER A 612 -30.16 0.43 -47.27
N ILE A 613 -30.04 0.20 -45.98
CA ILE A 613 -29.70 -1.10 -45.38
C ILE A 613 -30.70 -1.35 -44.27
N ASP A 614 -31.28 -2.54 -44.21
CA ASP A 614 -32.14 -2.96 -43.08
C ASP A 614 -31.90 -4.43 -42.70
N ILE A 615 -31.71 -4.67 -41.44
CA ILE A 615 -31.71 -6.00 -40.79
C ILE A 615 -32.71 -5.95 -39.67
N PRO A 616 -33.95 -6.36 -39.90
CA PRO A 616 -35.04 -6.22 -38.94
C PRO A 616 -34.81 -6.96 -37.61
N ASN A 617 -34.00 -8.03 -37.62
CA ASN A 617 -33.71 -8.82 -36.44
C ASN A 617 -32.34 -9.49 -36.54
N LEU A 618 -31.36 -9.01 -35.73
CA LEU A 618 -30.02 -9.53 -35.65
C LEU A 618 -29.94 -10.96 -35.07
N ARG A 619 -30.98 -11.48 -34.42
CA ARG A 619 -31.03 -12.89 -33.97
C ARG A 619 -31.27 -13.85 -35.14
N LYS A 620 -32.07 -13.40 -36.12
CA LYS A 620 -32.37 -14.10 -37.36
C LYS A 620 -32.14 -13.15 -38.54
N PRO A 621 -30.85 -12.82 -38.83
CA PRO A 621 -30.56 -11.73 -39.72
C PRO A 621 -30.95 -12.06 -41.16
N VAL A 622 -31.73 -11.15 -41.73
CA VAL A 622 -32.05 -11.03 -43.15
C VAL A 622 -31.63 -9.61 -43.55
N LEU A 623 -30.61 -9.49 -44.35
CA LEU A 623 -30.10 -8.20 -44.85
C LEU A 623 -30.90 -7.80 -46.07
N SER A 624 -31.46 -6.62 -46.07
CA SER A 624 -32.06 -5.98 -47.23
C SER A 624 -31.21 -4.75 -47.62
N ILE A 625 -30.92 -4.60 -48.90
CA ILE A 625 -30.21 -3.44 -49.44
C ILE A 625 -31.02 -2.95 -50.63
N ASP A 626 -31.36 -1.67 -50.66
CA ASP A 626 -31.86 -0.94 -51.83
C ASP A 626 -30.86 0.17 -52.15
N ALA A 627 -30.41 0.23 -53.42
CA ALA A 627 -29.39 1.19 -53.82
C ALA A 627 -29.46 1.59 -55.29
N LEU A 628 -29.31 2.85 -55.55
CA LEU A 628 -29.02 3.35 -56.90
C LEU A 628 -27.49 3.51 -57.04
N ILE A 629 -26.92 2.77 -57.97
CA ILE A 629 -25.49 2.73 -58.27
C ILE A 629 -25.27 3.42 -59.63
N THR A 630 -24.36 4.36 -59.70
CA THR A 630 -24.01 5.09 -60.92
C THR A 630 -22.51 4.91 -61.20
N GLY A 631 -22.15 4.80 -62.47
CA GLY A 631 -20.75 4.63 -62.87
C GLY A 631 -20.67 4.46 -64.40
N SER A 632 -19.53 3.99 -64.90
CA SER A 632 -19.42 3.54 -66.27
C SER A 632 -19.74 2.05 -66.41
N LEU A 633 -20.14 1.60 -67.58
CA LEU A 633 -20.25 0.15 -67.84
C LEU A 633 -18.96 -0.59 -67.50
N GLU A 634 -17.78 0.05 -67.78
CA GLU A 634 -16.47 -0.54 -67.44
C GLU A 634 -16.25 -0.69 -65.93
N THR A 635 -16.58 0.33 -65.12
CA THR A 635 -16.44 0.21 -63.64
C THR A 635 -17.39 -0.84 -63.08
N MET A 636 -18.60 -0.98 -63.62
CA MET A 636 -19.55 -2.05 -63.24
C MET A 636 -19.04 -3.43 -63.64
N ARG A 637 -18.45 -3.56 -64.83
CA ARG A 637 -17.77 -4.78 -65.29
C ARG A 637 -16.61 -5.15 -64.35
N GLN A 638 -15.76 -4.17 -64.00
CA GLN A 638 -14.66 -4.37 -63.07
C GLN A 638 -15.12 -4.83 -61.68
N PHE A 639 -16.21 -4.27 -61.18
CA PHE A 639 -16.83 -4.74 -59.95
C PHE A 639 -17.25 -6.21 -60.03
N ALA A 640 -17.90 -6.59 -61.15
CA ALA A 640 -18.32 -7.96 -61.38
C ALA A 640 -17.13 -8.94 -61.47
N LEU A 641 -16.04 -8.56 -62.17
CA LEU A 641 -14.80 -9.32 -62.29
C LEU A 641 -14.08 -9.53 -60.96
N GLN A 642 -14.13 -8.54 -60.10
CA GLN A 642 -13.52 -8.59 -58.75
C GLN A 642 -14.40 -9.25 -57.70
N SER A 643 -15.52 -9.83 -58.11
CA SER A 643 -16.51 -10.44 -57.22
C SER A 643 -16.88 -11.85 -57.70
N PRO A 644 -17.60 -12.65 -56.90
CA PRO A 644 -18.11 -13.96 -57.32
C PRO A 644 -19.05 -13.92 -58.54
N ILE A 645 -19.51 -12.73 -58.97
CA ILE A 645 -20.38 -12.56 -60.17
C ILE A 645 -19.71 -13.08 -61.41
N ASP A 646 -18.39 -12.91 -61.56
CA ASP A 646 -17.64 -13.43 -62.73
C ASP A 646 -17.82 -14.99 -62.88
N GLY A 647 -17.82 -15.71 -61.76
CA GLY A 647 -18.07 -17.16 -61.76
C GLY A 647 -19.47 -17.53 -62.26
N PHE A 648 -20.48 -16.71 -61.98
CA PHE A 648 -21.86 -16.93 -62.45
C PHE A 648 -22.02 -16.66 -63.95
N THR A 649 -21.21 -15.75 -64.52
CA THR A 649 -21.20 -15.44 -65.97
C THR A 649 -20.34 -16.41 -66.77
N GLY A 650 -19.74 -17.44 -66.12
CA GLY A 650 -18.85 -18.41 -66.74
C GLY A 650 -17.54 -17.78 -67.25
N GLY A 651 -17.08 -16.65 -66.67
CA GLY A 651 -15.86 -15.96 -67.05
C GLY A 651 -15.97 -15.17 -68.36
N ASN A 652 -17.16 -15.02 -68.91
CA ASN A 652 -17.36 -14.35 -70.23
C ASN A 652 -17.19 -12.84 -70.13
N LEU A 653 -17.27 -12.22 -68.95
CA LEU A 653 -17.07 -10.79 -68.74
C LEU A 653 -15.67 -10.32 -69.17
N ASN A 654 -14.66 -11.20 -69.12
CA ASN A 654 -13.29 -10.93 -69.57
C ASN A 654 -13.18 -10.75 -71.09
N ARG A 655 -14.16 -11.27 -71.87
CA ARG A 655 -14.22 -11.17 -73.32
C ARG A 655 -14.97 -9.95 -73.83
N LEU A 656 -15.48 -9.13 -72.92
CA LEU A 656 -16.21 -7.94 -73.19
C LEU A 656 -15.35 -6.70 -72.83
N ALA A 657 -15.25 -5.76 -73.74
CA ALA A 657 -14.83 -4.41 -73.39
C ALA A 657 -16.05 -3.50 -73.55
N VAL A 658 -16.30 -2.70 -72.53
CA VAL A 658 -17.49 -1.83 -72.50
C VAL A 658 -17.08 -0.40 -72.11
N ASP A 659 -17.79 0.59 -72.65
CA ASP A 659 -17.63 1.96 -72.24
C ASP A 659 -19.00 2.68 -72.29
N GLY A 660 -19.11 3.82 -71.67
CA GLY A 660 -20.33 4.61 -71.54
C GLY A 660 -20.90 4.63 -70.15
N ASP A 661 -21.77 5.61 -69.89
CA ASP A 661 -22.40 5.79 -68.59
C ASP A 661 -23.49 4.74 -68.31
N ALA A 662 -23.61 4.32 -67.06
CA ALA A 662 -24.60 3.38 -66.63
C ALA A 662 -25.15 3.70 -65.22
N SER A 663 -26.37 3.27 -65.00
CA SER A 663 -26.99 3.24 -63.68
C SER A 663 -27.53 1.85 -63.38
N PHE A 664 -27.39 1.41 -62.15
CA PHE A 664 -27.84 0.10 -61.67
C PHE A 664 -28.67 0.28 -60.43
N HIS A 665 -29.94 -0.04 -60.51
CA HIS A 665 -30.79 -0.15 -59.32
C HIS A 665 -30.73 -1.55 -58.79
N LEU A 666 -30.40 -1.69 -57.51
CA LEU A 666 -30.21 -2.97 -56.81
C LEU A 666 -31.21 -3.11 -55.65
N ASP A 667 -32.04 -4.12 -55.67
CA ASP A 667 -32.74 -4.66 -54.52
C ASP A 667 -32.16 -6.04 -54.15
N LEU A 668 -31.55 -6.15 -53.00
CA LEU A 668 -30.86 -7.36 -52.56
C LEU A 668 -31.40 -7.78 -51.19
N THR A 669 -31.83 -9.05 -51.10
CA THR A 669 -32.22 -9.66 -49.81
C THR A 669 -31.41 -10.91 -49.54
N VAL A 670 -30.65 -10.92 -48.43
CA VAL A 670 -29.73 -12.01 -48.05
C VAL A 670 -30.13 -12.59 -46.70
N PRO A 671 -30.78 -13.76 -46.63
CA PRO A 671 -31.01 -14.50 -45.36
C PRO A 671 -29.74 -15.20 -44.94
N PHE A 672 -29.06 -14.72 -43.87
CA PHE A 672 -27.76 -15.29 -43.42
C PHE A 672 -27.86 -16.73 -42.95
N ALA A 673 -29.02 -17.20 -42.53
CA ALA A 673 -29.26 -18.59 -42.16
C ALA A 673 -29.37 -19.52 -43.39
N ASN A 674 -29.71 -18.98 -44.57
CA ASN A 674 -29.88 -19.70 -45.82
C ASN A 674 -29.44 -18.85 -47.01
N VAL A 675 -28.15 -18.60 -47.13
CA VAL A 675 -27.57 -17.76 -48.21
C VAL A 675 -27.98 -18.23 -49.62
N PRO A 676 -28.19 -19.50 -49.89
CA PRO A 676 -28.80 -19.95 -51.16
C PRO A 676 -30.16 -19.38 -51.47
N ALA A 677 -30.93 -18.90 -50.49
CA ALA A 677 -32.18 -18.22 -50.71
C ALA A 677 -32.07 -16.71 -50.95
N THR A 678 -30.89 -16.19 -51.23
CA THR A 678 -30.66 -14.79 -51.59
C THR A 678 -31.49 -14.42 -52.82
N THR A 679 -32.21 -13.31 -52.77
CA THR A 679 -32.90 -12.71 -53.92
C THR A 679 -32.15 -11.48 -54.36
N VAL A 680 -32.03 -11.33 -55.69
CA VAL A 680 -31.44 -10.17 -56.35
C VAL A 680 -32.42 -9.69 -57.38
N ASP A 681 -32.77 -8.42 -57.32
CA ASP A 681 -33.52 -7.73 -58.37
C ASP A 681 -32.71 -6.50 -58.77
N GLY A 682 -32.11 -6.59 -59.90
CA GLY A 682 -31.17 -5.57 -60.41
C GLY A 682 -31.64 -5.08 -61.80
N LEU A 683 -31.61 -3.75 -62.01
CA LEU A 683 -31.91 -3.14 -63.28
C LEU A 683 -30.79 -2.23 -63.72
N LEU A 684 -30.00 -2.71 -64.69
CA LEU A 684 -28.93 -1.95 -65.34
C LEU A 684 -29.48 -1.17 -66.53
N ARG A 685 -29.22 0.13 -66.59
CA ARG A 685 -29.59 1.06 -67.67
C ARG A 685 -28.34 1.73 -68.26
N SER A 686 -28.28 1.79 -69.60
CA SER A 686 -27.29 2.60 -70.30
C SER A 686 -27.99 3.36 -71.45
N ASN A 687 -27.51 4.57 -71.69
CA ASN A 687 -28.07 5.45 -72.74
C ASN A 687 -27.05 5.80 -73.84
N ASN A 688 -25.76 5.47 -73.70
CA ASN A 688 -24.71 5.79 -74.61
C ASN A 688 -23.56 4.76 -74.58
N GLY A 689 -23.89 3.50 -74.42
CA GLY A 689 -22.92 2.43 -74.22
C GLY A 689 -22.19 2.07 -75.52
N THR A 690 -20.97 1.56 -75.39
CA THR A 690 -20.23 0.88 -76.44
C THR A 690 -19.85 -0.52 -75.91
N LEU A 691 -20.08 -1.53 -76.72
CA LEU A 691 -19.74 -2.93 -76.40
C LEU A 691 -18.84 -3.51 -77.50
N VAL A 692 -17.69 -3.98 -77.09
CA VAL A 692 -16.77 -4.78 -77.96
C VAL A 692 -16.78 -6.21 -77.41
N VAL A 693 -17.07 -7.17 -78.27
CA VAL A 693 -17.06 -8.61 -77.94
C VAL A 693 -15.88 -9.25 -78.63
N ASP A 694 -15.03 -9.93 -77.94
CA ASP A 694 -13.91 -10.67 -78.47
C ASP A 694 -14.40 -11.65 -79.58
N GLY A 695 -13.93 -11.49 -80.81
CA GLY A 695 -14.35 -12.28 -81.96
C GLY A 695 -15.44 -11.64 -82.84
N LEU A 696 -15.96 -10.44 -82.52
CA LEU A 696 -16.77 -9.63 -83.42
C LEU A 696 -15.90 -8.61 -84.17
N ASN A 697 -16.21 -8.36 -85.48
CA ASN A 697 -15.38 -7.51 -86.31
C ASN A 697 -15.66 -6.00 -86.17
N ALA A 698 -16.69 -5.60 -85.44
CA ALA A 698 -17.06 -4.20 -85.21
C ALA A 698 -17.63 -4.02 -83.76
N PRO A 699 -17.36 -2.86 -83.14
CA PRO A 699 -18.00 -2.49 -81.90
C PRO A 699 -19.50 -2.26 -82.11
N ILE A 700 -20.34 -2.54 -81.09
CA ILE A 700 -21.71 -2.04 -81.03
C ILE A 700 -21.65 -0.71 -80.30
N THR A 701 -22.03 0.36 -80.97
CA THR A 701 -22.08 1.74 -80.45
C THR A 701 -23.49 2.21 -80.21
N ASP A 702 -23.61 3.32 -79.46
CA ASP A 702 -24.92 3.90 -79.09
C ASP A 702 -25.82 2.90 -78.40
N LEU A 703 -25.27 2.04 -77.53
CA LEU A 703 -26.00 1.04 -76.83
C LEU A 703 -26.93 1.69 -75.83
N ILE A 704 -28.25 1.51 -76.06
CA ILE A 704 -29.33 2.00 -75.21
C ILE A 704 -30.19 0.84 -74.78
N GLY A 705 -30.55 0.76 -73.49
CA GLY A 705 -31.48 -0.28 -73.02
C GLY A 705 -31.41 -0.57 -71.57
N GLU A 706 -32.22 -1.55 -71.23
CA GLU A 706 -32.33 -2.04 -69.85
C GLU A 706 -31.98 -3.54 -69.80
N ILE A 707 -31.19 -3.91 -68.78
CA ILE A 707 -30.84 -5.31 -68.49
C ILE A 707 -31.34 -5.61 -67.10
N ALA A 708 -32.28 -6.49 -66.98
CA ALA A 708 -32.75 -7.03 -65.68
C ALA A 708 -31.86 -8.20 -65.28
N ILE A 709 -31.37 -8.13 -64.05
CA ILE A 709 -30.46 -9.12 -63.46
C ILE A 709 -31.13 -9.72 -62.21
N THR A 710 -31.44 -10.97 -62.28
CA THR A 710 -31.88 -11.74 -61.13
C THR A 710 -30.84 -12.79 -60.78
N ARG A 711 -31.00 -13.49 -59.73
CA ARG A 711 -30.05 -14.61 -59.35
C ARG A 711 -30.05 -15.74 -60.39
N GLU A 712 -31.15 -15.93 -61.08
CA GLU A 712 -31.34 -17.08 -61.99
C GLU A 712 -31.07 -16.74 -63.45
N GLN A 713 -31.26 -15.47 -63.84
CA GLN A 713 -31.18 -15.06 -65.27
C GLN A 713 -30.79 -13.58 -65.43
N ILE A 714 -30.23 -13.31 -66.59
CA ILE A 714 -30.01 -11.98 -67.12
C ILE A 714 -30.82 -11.79 -68.37
N THR A 715 -31.76 -10.84 -68.37
CA THR A 715 -32.62 -10.58 -69.52
C THR A 715 -32.47 -9.15 -69.97
N GLY A 716 -32.40 -8.93 -71.27
CA GLY A 716 -32.35 -7.60 -71.85
C GLY A 716 -33.65 -7.33 -72.64
N ASP A 717 -34.36 -6.29 -72.20
CA ASP A 717 -35.51 -5.80 -72.94
C ASP A 717 -35.18 -4.46 -73.59
N SER A 718 -35.58 -4.31 -74.84
CA SER A 718 -35.39 -3.07 -75.58
C SER A 718 -33.93 -2.61 -75.76
N LEU A 719 -33.03 -3.60 -76.02
CA LEU A 719 -31.63 -3.26 -76.39
C LEU A 719 -31.53 -2.74 -77.80
N GLY A 720 -31.02 -1.53 -77.97
CA GLY A 720 -30.73 -0.90 -79.23
C GLY A 720 -29.25 -0.53 -79.32
N GLY A 721 -28.64 -0.63 -80.52
CA GLY A 721 -27.27 -0.21 -80.80
C GLY A 721 -27.01 -0.20 -82.27
N GLN A 722 -25.97 0.54 -82.73
CA GLN A 722 -25.52 0.65 -84.13
C GLN A 722 -24.23 -0.14 -84.33
#